data_d363ea05a18f5e9320d994c0606286ad
#
_entry.id   d363ea05a18f5e9320d994c0606286ad
#
_cell.length_a   1.000
_cell.length_b   1.000
_cell.length_c   1.000
_cell.angle_alpha   90.00
_cell.angle_beta   90.00
_cell.angle_gamma   90.00
#
_symmetry.space_group_name_H-M   'P 1'
#
loop_
_entity.id
_entity.type
_entity.pdbx_description
1 polymer ?
#
loop_
_entity_poly.entity_id
_entity_poly.type
_entity_poly.pdbx_seq_one_letter_code
_entity_poly.pdbx_strand_id
1 'polypeptide(L)'
;MAKDNNYDASSITVLEGLEAVRKRPGMYIGSVSTKGLNHLIYEIVDNSVDEHLAGYCDTIKVTLEADGSATVEDNGRGIPVGMHEKGISAERLVFTTLHAGGKFDNSAYKTSGGLHGVGSSVVNALSTKLTVRVKSGGFIYEDRYERGIPVMDLVDGLXXXVGKTRETGTTINFLPDDTIFDKTRFKEDDVKSRLHETAYLNPKLTIIFEDKRKEEPEKVTYHEPEGIIGFIKDMNHSKETVHDVIFFSGESEGISVEVAFQYVNEFHENVLGFCNNIYNSEGGTHLTGFKTQFTNVINTYARELNILKEKDANFTGADVRNGMTAVVSIKHPDPRFEGQTKTKLDNQDAAKAVAKVTGEEIVRFFDRNLETLKSIIGCAEKAAKIRKTEEKAKTNMLTKQKFSFDSNGKLANCESRDPSKCEIFIVEGDSAGGSAKTARNRMYQAILPIRGKILNVEKASIDKVLANAEIKTMINAFGCGFSEGYGNDFDISKLRYDKIIIMADADVDGAHISTLLLTLFYRFMPDLIFEGHVYIAMPPLYKAMPSKGEEKYLYDDKALEKYRKTHKGPFTLQRYKGLGEMDAEQLWETTLDPERRLLKLVEIEDARMASEMTELLMGTDVPPRKAFIYDHATDAALDI
;
A
#
# COMPACT_ATOMS: atom_id res chain seq x y z
N MET A 1 -48.14 -5.41 5.74
CA MET A 1 -47.90 -4.25 4.85
C MET A 1 -46.96 -4.68 3.76
N ALA A 2 -47.42 -4.66 2.49
CA ALA A 2 -46.55 -4.98 1.37
C ALA A 2 -45.52 -3.87 1.22
N LYS A 3 -44.25 -4.23 1.15
CA LYS A 3 -43.18 -3.27 0.83
C LYS A 3 -43.45 -2.81 -0.61
N ASP A 4 -43.72 -1.53 -0.76
CA ASP A 4 -43.80 -0.90 -2.10
C ASP A 4 -42.44 -1.07 -2.75
N ASN A 5 -42.38 -2.02 -3.67
CA ASN A 5 -41.15 -2.31 -4.41
C ASN A 5 -41.16 -1.43 -5.68
N ASN A 6 -40.90 -0.15 -5.48
CA ASN A 6 -40.89 0.88 -6.54
C ASN A 6 -39.58 0.84 -7.35
N TYR A 7 -39.12 -0.37 -7.73
CA TYR A 7 -38.00 -0.51 -8.64
C TYR A 7 -38.51 -0.62 -10.08
N ASP A 8 -38.53 0.53 -10.76
CA ASP A 8 -39.02 0.60 -12.14
C ASP A 8 -38.00 1.41 -12.99
N ALA A 9 -38.31 1.65 -14.24
CA ALA A 9 -37.43 2.35 -15.18
C ALA A 9 -37.00 3.74 -14.67
N SER A 10 -37.83 4.40 -13.85
CA SER A 10 -37.49 5.73 -13.30
C SER A 10 -36.46 5.64 -12.17
N SER A 11 -36.25 4.46 -11.61
CA SER A 11 -35.23 4.29 -10.54
C SER A 11 -33.83 4.02 -11.11
N ILE A 12 -33.68 3.93 -12.45
CA ILE A 12 -32.39 3.79 -13.12
C ILE A 12 -31.87 5.18 -13.45
N THR A 13 -30.76 5.57 -12.81
CA THR A 13 -30.11 6.86 -13.03
C THR A 13 -28.89 6.67 -13.92
N VAL A 14 -28.81 7.43 -15.00
CA VAL A 14 -27.64 7.47 -15.87
C VAL A 14 -26.76 8.65 -15.43
N LEU A 15 -25.52 8.36 -15.07
CA LEU A 15 -24.52 9.39 -14.75
C LEU A 15 -23.64 9.58 -15.98
N GLU A 16 -23.49 10.81 -16.41
CA GLU A 16 -22.68 11.13 -17.59
C GLU A 16 -21.43 11.94 -17.21
N GLY A 17 -20.36 11.69 -17.94
CA GLY A 17 -19.13 12.45 -17.85
C GLY A 17 -18.53 12.47 -16.45
N LEU A 18 -18.12 13.66 -16.01
CA LEU A 18 -17.41 13.86 -14.76
C LEU A 18 -18.30 13.70 -13.52
N GLU A 19 -19.60 13.76 -13.67
CA GLU A 19 -20.54 13.53 -12.55
C GLU A 19 -20.39 12.10 -12.02
N ALA A 20 -20.16 11.12 -12.91
CA ALA A 20 -19.90 9.75 -12.50
C ALA A 20 -18.68 9.64 -11.60
N VAL A 21 -17.62 10.36 -11.93
CA VAL A 21 -16.38 10.41 -11.13
C VAL A 21 -16.68 10.97 -9.73
N ARG A 22 -17.40 12.09 -9.66
CA ARG A 22 -17.70 12.74 -8.39
C ARG A 22 -18.58 11.87 -7.49
N LYS A 23 -19.47 11.07 -8.06
CA LYS A 23 -20.37 10.20 -7.28
C LYS A 23 -19.71 8.90 -6.83
N ARG A 24 -18.74 8.39 -7.60
CA ARG A 24 -18.04 7.14 -7.29
C ARG A 24 -16.53 7.30 -7.45
N PRO A 25 -15.91 8.21 -6.68
CA PRO A 25 -14.47 8.50 -6.88
C PRO A 25 -13.58 7.28 -6.65
N GLY A 26 -13.95 6.39 -5.74
CA GLY A 26 -13.18 5.17 -5.46
C GLY A 26 -12.95 4.28 -6.67
N MET A 27 -13.85 4.31 -7.65
CA MET A 27 -13.67 3.54 -8.90
C MET A 27 -12.50 4.04 -9.74
N TYR A 28 -12.11 5.31 -9.56
CA TYR A 28 -11.08 5.96 -10.40
C TYR A 28 -9.76 6.17 -9.65
N ILE A 29 -9.79 6.38 -8.34
CA ILE A 29 -8.60 6.67 -7.55
C ILE A 29 -8.38 5.68 -6.40
N GLY A 30 -9.21 4.66 -6.28
CA GLY A 30 -9.09 3.59 -5.29
C GLY A 30 -9.74 3.90 -3.95
N SER A 31 -9.66 5.11 -3.46
CA SER A 31 -10.25 5.51 -2.17
C SER A 31 -10.41 7.02 -2.09
N VAL A 32 -11.10 7.51 -1.06
CA VAL A 32 -11.16 8.94 -0.74
C VAL A 32 -10.34 9.28 0.52
N SER A 33 -9.51 8.35 0.96
CA SER A 33 -8.52 8.53 2.02
C SER A 33 -7.30 9.31 1.51
N THR A 34 -6.29 9.48 2.36
CA THR A 34 -5.03 10.14 1.99
C THR A 34 -4.35 9.47 0.78
N LYS A 35 -4.46 8.15 0.66
CA LYS A 35 -3.91 7.42 -0.49
C LYS A 35 -4.56 7.89 -1.81
N GLY A 36 -5.88 7.95 -1.85
CA GLY A 36 -6.60 8.45 -3.03
C GLY A 36 -6.32 9.93 -3.27
N LEU A 37 -6.19 10.70 -2.21
CA LEU A 37 -5.84 12.13 -2.31
C LEU A 37 -4.47 12.31 -2.98
N ASN A 38 -3.45 11.61 -2.49
CA ASN A 38 -2.10 11.69 -3.09
C ASN A 38 -2.09 11.17 -4.53
N HIS A 39 -2.98 10.22 -4.84
CA HIS A 39 -3.10 9.66 -6.20
C HIS A 39 -3.42 10.75 -7.23
N LEU A 40 -4.11 11.82 -6.83
CA LEU A 40 -4.36 12.96 -7.73
C LEU A 40 -3.04 13.56 -8.23
N ILE A 41 -2.07 13.73 -7.34
CA ILE A 41 -0.74 14.22 -7.73
C ILE A 41 -0.09 13.23 -8.70
N TYR A 42 -0.16 11.94 -8.39
CA TYR A 42 0.50 10.90 -9.19
C TYR A 42 -0.08 10.81 -10.59
N GLU A 43 -1.38 11.01 -10.77
CA GLU A 43 -2.02 11.01 -12.10
C GLU A 43 -1.44 12.13 -12.98
N ILE A 44 -1.23 13.31 -12.40
CA ILE A 44 -0.67 14.44 -13.17
C ILE A 44 0.83 14.23 -13.42
N VAL A 45 1.57 13.77 -12.40
CA VAL A 45 3.00 13.48 -12.54
C VAL A 45 3.23 12.41 -13.61
N ASP A 46 2.40 11.38 -13.63
CA ASP A 46 2.53 10.29 -14.62
C ASP A 46 2.37 10.81 -16.06
N ASN A 47 1.53 11.81 -16.28
CA ASN A 47 1.42 12.46 -17.59
C ASN A 47 2.72 13.15 -17.98
N SER A 48 3.38 13.82 -17.03
CA SER A 48 4.67 14.46 -17.27
C SER A 48 5.79 13.41 -17.51
N VAL A 49 5.72 12.29 -16.79
CA VAL A 49 6.66 11.17 -16.99
C VAL A 49 6.46 10.57 -18.40
N ASP A 50 5.21 10.43 -18.85
CA ASP A 50 4.94 9.97 -20.23
C ASP A 50 5.58 10.90 -21.25
N GLU A 51 5.56 12.20 -20.98
CA GLU A 51 6.22 13.20 -21.84
C GLU A 51 7.75 13.03 -21.82
N HIS A 52 8.32 12.65 -20.65
CA HIS A 52 9.73 12.30 -20.54
C HIS A 52 10.06 11.04 -21.36
N LEU A 53 9.23 10.01 -21.27
CA LEU A 53 9.42 8.77 -22.03
C LEU A 53 9.34 9.00 -23.53
N ALA A 54 8.55 10.00 -23.95
CA ALA A 54 8.48 10.40 -25.37
C ALA A 54 9.70 11.22 -25.81
N GLY A 55 10.58 11.61 -24.90
CA GLY A 55 11.82 12.32 -25.20
C GLY A 55 11.75 13.84 -25.11
N TYR A 56 10.68 14.40 -24.60
CA TYR A 56 10.45 15.85 -24.65
C TYR A 56 10.54 16.57 -23.30
N CYS A 57 10.62 15.84 -22.19
CA CYS A 57 10.65 16.41 -20.85
C CYS A 57 11.85 15.90 -20.08
N ASP A 58 12.63 16.80 -19.46
CA ASP A 58 13.74 16.40 -18.60
C ASP A 58 13.60 16.90 -17.16
N THR A 59 12.59 17.74 -16.88
CA THR A 59 12.41 18.34 -15.54
C THR A 59 10.93 18.39 -15.19
N ILE A 60 10.62 17.87 -14.00
CA ILE A 60 9.27 17.92 -13.41
C ILE A 60 9.41 18.59 -12.06
N LYS A 61 8.53 19.54 -11.75
CA LYS A 61 8.48 20.17 -10.44
C LYS A 61 7.11 19.94 -9.80
N VAL A 62 7.11 19.47 -8.56
CA VAL A 62 5.89 19.25 -7.77
C VAL A 62 5.96 20.15 -6.54
N THR A 63 4.94 20.99 -6.36
CA THR A 63 4.86 21.91 -5.23
C THR A 63 3.60 21.66 -4.44
N LEU A 64 3.73 21.48 -3.13
CA LEU A 64 2.59 21.51 -2.20
C LEU A 64 2.46 22.98 -1.75
N GLU A 65 1.39 23.62 -2.18
CA GLU A 65 1.22 25.07 -1.97
C GLU A 65 0.68 25.36 -0.56
N ALA A 66 0.93 26.57 -0.08
CA ALA A 66 0.49 27.02 1.24
C ALA A 66 -1.04 26.99 1.41
N ASP A 67 -1.80 27.15 0.32
CA ASP A 67 -3.27 27.13 0.34
C ASP A 67 -3.87 25.73 0.34
N GLY A 68 -3.03 24.68 0.34
CA GLY A 68 -3.49 23.30 0.32
C GLY A 68 -3.59 22.68 -1.08
N SER A 69 -3.33 23.47 -2.13
CA SER A 69 -3.31 22.97 -3.50
C SER A 69 -1.97 22.30 -3.83
N ALA A 70 -1.93 21.57 -4.94
CA ALA A 70 -0.70 21.02 -5.49
C ALA A 70 -0.48 21.59 -6.90
N THR A 71 0.79 21.85 -7.23
CA THR A 71 1.20 22.29 -8.56
C THR A 71 2.17 21.28 -9.13
N VAL A 72 1.91 20.82 -10.36
CA VAL A 72 2.82 19.97 -11.11
C VAL A 72 3.19 20.72 -12.39
N GLU A 73 4.47 20.88 -12.63
CA GLU A 73 5.02 21.61 -13.76
C GLU A 73 6.04 20.76 -14.50
N ASP A 74 5.94 20.69 -15.82
CA ASP A 74 6.94 20.01 -16.65
C ASP A 74 7.39 20.92 -17.79
N ASN A 75 8.52 20.56 -18.39
CA ASN A 75 9.08 21.26 -19.55
C ASN A 75 8.93 20.45 -20.85
N GLY A 76 7.87 19.66 -20.95
CA GLY A 76 7.56 18.91 -22.16
C GLY A 76 7.01 19.79 -23.29
N ARG A 77 6.35 19.15 -24.26
CA ARG A 77 5.79 19.87 -25.43
C ARG A 77 4.61 20.79 -25.07
N GLY A 78 3.98 20.53 -23.95
CA GLY A 78 2.69 21.15 -23.59
C GLY A 78 1.51 20.34 -24.13
N ILE A 79 0.42 20.32 -23.37
CA ILE A 79 -0.82 19.68 -23.82
C ILE A 79 -1.28 20.41 -25.10
N PRO A 80 -1.70 19.68 -26.14
CA PRO A 80 -2.18 20.35 -27.36
C PRO A 80 -3.33 21.33 -27.06
N VAL A 81 -3.16 22.57 -27.48
CA VAL A 81 -4.16 23.64 -27.28
C VAL A 81 -4.95 23.95 -28.55
N GLY A 82 -4.58 23.35 -29.67
CA GLY A 82 -5.24 23.57 -30.95
C GLY A 82 -6.67 23.06 -30.97
N MET A 83 -7.36 23.45 -32.02
CA MET A 83 -8.78 23.07 -32.24
C MET A 83 -8.88 21.57 -32.54
N HIS A 84 -9.70 20.88 -31.77
CA HIS A 84 -10.07 19.49 -32.03
C HIS A 84 -11.26 19.47 -33.01
N GLU A 85 -11.47 18.37 -33.72
CA GLU A 85 -12.57 18.21 -34.67
C GLU A 85 -13.96 18.39 -34.02
N LYS A 86 -14.05 18.30 -32.70
CA LYS A 86 -15.27 18.58 -31.94
C LYS A 86 -15.55 20.08 -31.71
N GLY A 87 -14.70 20.96 -32.26
CA GLY A 87 -14.92 22.39 -32.21
C GLY A 87 -14.49 23.07 -30.90
N ILE A 88 -13.73 22.39 -30.07
CA ILE A 88 -13.17 22.97 -28.84
C ILE A 88 -11.67 22.65 -28.74
N SER A 89 -10.96 23.39 -27.91
CA SER A 89 -9.55 23.17 -27.64
C SER A 89 -9.31 21.70 -27.19
N ALA A 90 -8.27 21.08 -27.74
CA ALA A 90 -7.88 19.72 -27.34
C ALA A 90 -7.58 19.65 -25.84
N GLU A 91 -6.99 20.72 -25.26
CA GLU A 91 -6.74 20.80 -23.81
C GLU A 91 -8.06 20.68 -23.05
N ARG A 92 -9.07 21.47 -23.40
CA ARG A 92 -10.36 21.43 -22.69
C ARG A 92 -11.02 20.05 -22.80
N LEU A 93 -10.88 19.42 -23.95
CA LEU A 93 -11.41 18.06 -24.16
C LEU A 93 -10.78 17.06 -23.17
N VAL A 94 -9.45 17.13 -22.98
CA VAL A 94 -8.71 16.25 -22.08
C VAL A 94 -9.20 16.40 -20.63
N PHE A 95 -9.53 17.61 -20.21
CA PHE A 95 -9.94 17.84 -18.82
C PHE A 95 -11.43 17.67 -18.55
N THR A 96 -12.28 17.69 -19.59
CA THR A 96 -13.73 17.64 -19.40
C THR A 96 -14.39 16.36 -19.89
N THR A 97 -13.64 15.49 -20.57
CA THR A 97 -14.22 14.28 -21.16
C THR A 97 -13.47 13.04 -20.69
N LEU A 98 -14.21 12.06 -20.18
CA LEU A 98 -13.62 10.75 -19.86
C LEU A 98 -13.21 10.05 -21.15
N HIS A 99 -12.11 9.33 -21.13
CA HIS A 99 -11.59 8.59 -22.26
C HIS A 99 -11.24 9.50 -23.45
N ALA A 100 -10.64 10.66 -23.14
CA ALA A 100 -10.07 11.56 -24.13
C ALA A 100 -8.57 11.70 -23.90
N GLY A 101 -7.77 11.51 -24.93
CA GLY A 101 -6.31 11.65 -24.80
C GLY A 101 -5.57 11.19 -26.04
N GLY A 102 -4.29 11.49 -26.12
CA GLY A 102 -3.42 11.16 -27.24
C GLY A 102 -2.62 9.87 -27.07
N LYS A 103 -3.02 9.01 -26.14
CA LYS A 103 -2.26 7.80 -25.77
C LYS A 103 -2.98 6.49 -26.12
N PHE A 104 -4.08 6.56 -26.84
CA PHE A 104 -4.85 5.36 -27.25
C PHE A 104 -4.17 4.57 -28.39
N ASP A 105 -3.30 5.23 -29.13
CA ASP A 105 -2.48 4.57 -30.15
C ASP A 105 -1.01 5.01 -29.94
N ASN A 106 -0.10 4.40 -30.67
CA ASN A 106 1.34 4.63 -30.49
C ASN A 106 1.89 5.76 -31.37
N SER A 107 1.02 6.64 -31.90
CA SER A 107 1.45 7.71 -32.79
C SER A 107 2.24 8.82 -32.09
N ALA A 108 1.77 9.24 -30.91
CA ALA A 108 2.40 10.31 -30.13
C ALA A 108 3.27 9.78 -28.97
N TYR A 109 2.95 8.60 -28.46
CA TYR A 109 3.62 7.98 -27.31
C TYR A 109 3.84 6.49 -27.60
N LYS A 110 5.09 6.05 -27.70
CA LYS A 110 5.43 4.63 -27.91
C LYS A 110 5.08 3.77 -26.70
N THR A 111 5.37 4.29 -25.52
CA THR A 111 5.02 3.66 -24.25
C THR A 111 4.50 4.75 -23.32
N SER A 112 3.41 4.46 -22.61
CA SER A 112 2.85 5.42 -21.64
C SER A 112 2.13 4.68 -20.52
N GLY A 113 2.00 5.37 -19.39
CA GLY A 113 1.20 4.90 -18.26
C GLY A 113 -0.26 5.34 -18.35
N GLY A 114 -0.52 6.42 -19.06
CA GLY A 114 -1.84 7.05 -19.14
C GLY A 114 -2.76 6.52 -20.23
N LEU A 115 -2.97 5.21 -20.28
CA LEU A 115 -3.64 4.55 -21.40
C LEU A 115 -5.16 4.70 -21.42
N HIS A 116 -5.79 4.98 -20.28
CA HIS A 116 -7.24 4.99 -20.19
C HIS A 116 -7.88 6.33 -20.57
N GLY A 117 -7.06 7.40 -20.67
CA GLY A 117 -7.53 8.73 -21.02
C GLY A 117 -8.46 9.34 -19.97
N VAL A 118 -8.25 9.02 -18.70
CA VAL A 118 -9.14 9.50 -17.63
C VAL A 118 -8.41 10.29 -16.54
N GLY A 119 -7.10 10.17 -16.41
CA GLY A 119 -6.36 10.76 -15.28
C GLY A 119 -6.61 12.25 -15.09
N SER A 120 -6.42 13.04 -16.13
CA SER A 120 -6.58 14.51 -16.05
C SER A 120 -8.03 14.92 -15.74
N SER A 121 -8.99 14.29 -16.39
CA SER A 121 -10.42 14.60 -16.17
C SER A 121 -10.86 14.15 -14.77
N VAL A 122 -10.31 13.05 -14.25
CA VAL A 122 -10.59 12.58 -12.89
C VAL A 122 -10.07 13.58 -11.86
N VAL A 123 -8.83 14.07 -12.01
CA VAL A 123 -8.27 15.09 -11.10
C VAL A 123 -9.14 16.36 -11.14
N ASN A 124 -9.54 16.77 -12.33
CA ASN A 124 -10.40 17.95 -12.53
C ASN A 124 -11.74 17.76 -11.80
N ALA A 125 -12.39 16.63 -12.00
CA ALA A 125 -13.69 16.34 -11.38
C ALA A 125 -13.62 16.36 -9.85
N LEU A 126 -12.49 15.92 -9.27
CA LEU A 126 -12.32 15.76 -7.82
C LEU A 126 -11.63 16.97 -7.17
N SER A 127 -11.49 18.07 -7.89
CA SER A 127 -10.88 19.30 -7.40
C SER A 127 -11.89 20.43 -7.32
N THR A 128 -11.86 21.18 -6.21
CA THR A 128 -12.67 22.41 -6.08
C THR A 128 -12.30 23.40 -7.16
N LYS A 129 -10.98 23.56 -7.42
CA LYS A 129 -10.44 24.45 -8.45
C LYS A 129 -9.28 23.75 -9.13
N LEU A 130 -9.17 23.96 -10.44
CA LEU A 130 -8.03 23.47 -11.20
C LEU A 130 -7.67 24.51 -12.27
N THR A 131 -6.39 24.84 -12.37
CA THR A 131 -5.86 25.78 -13.38
C THR A 131 -4.83 25.04 -14.22
N VAL A 132 -4.96 25.13 -15.54
CA VAL A 132 -4.01 24.58 -16.50
C VAL A 132 -3.34 25.75 -17.20
N ARG A 133 -2.01 25.73 -17.25
CA ARG A 133 -1.22 26.65 -18.08
C ARG A 133 -0.38 25.82 -19.04
N VAL A 134 -0.45 26.16 -20.30
CA VAL A 134 0.30 25.45 -21.34
C VAL A 134 1.20 26.47 -22.06
N LYS A 135 2.49 26.16 -22.10
CA LYS A 135 3.50 26.91 -22.86
C LYS A 135 3.75 26.17 -24.16
N SER A 136 3.31 26.76 -25.27
CA SER A 136 3.43 26.08 -26.57
C SER A 136 3.35 27.12 -27.70
N GLY A 137 4.14 26.89 -28.76
CA GLY A 137 4.10 27.73 -29.96
C GLY A 137 4.41 29.21 -29.74
N GLY A 138 5.17 29.54 -28.71
CA GLY A 138 5.53 30.91 -28.39
C GLY A 138 4.57 31.65 -27.44
N PHE A 139 3.55 30.97 -26.97
CA PHE A 139 2.50 31.55 -26.13
C PHE A 139 2.22 30.76 -24.88
N ILE A 140 1.64 31.42 -23.88
CA ILE A 140 1.14 30.81 -22.66
C ILE A 140 -0.38 30.84 -22.73
N TYR A 141 -1.00 29.68 -22.67
CA TYR A 141 -2.45 29.52 -22.65
C TYR A 141 -2.88 29.16 -21.25
N GLU A 142 -4.09 29.55 -20.85
CA GLU A 142 -4.64 29.24 -19.54
C GLU A 142 -6.09 28.79 -19.64
N ASP A 143 -6.46 27.75 -18.89
CA ASP A 143 -7.85 27.37 -18.69
C ASP A 143 -8.08 27.12 -17.20
N ARG A 144 -9.32 27.29 -16.75
CA ARG A 144 -9.68 27.09 -15.33
C ARG A 144 -11.00 26.35 -15.20
N TYR A 145 -11.08 25.60 -14.11
CA TYR A 145 -12.22 24.71 -13.83
C TYR A 145 -12.59 24.78 -12.36
N GLU A 146 -13.88 24.58 -12.08
CA GLU A 146 -14.39 24.37 -10.72
C GLU A 146 -15.21 23.08 -10.72
N ARG A 147 -14.78 22.11 -9.92
CA ARG A 147 -15.41 20.78 -9.81
C ARG A 147 -15.68 20.14 -11.19
N GLY A 148 -14.70 20.26 -12.08
CA GLY A 148 -14.75 19.69 -13.41
C GLY A 148 -15.42 20.56 -14.47
N ILE A 149 -16.01 21.69 -14.08
CA ILE A 149 -16.75 22.55 -15.00
C ILE A 149 -15.87 23.75 -15.40
N PRO A 150 -15.69 24.02 -16.71
CA PRO A 150 -14.91 25.17 -17.15
C PRO A 150 -15.53 26.49 -16.65
N VAL A 151 -14.66 27.40 -16.18
CA VAL A 151 -15.08 28.73 -15.72
C VAL A 151 -14.45 29.88 -16.51
N MET A 152 -13.68 29.54 -17.57
CA MET A 152 -13.18 30.53 -18.52
C MET A 152 -13.83 30.32 -19.89
N ASP A 153 -14.16 31.41 -20.55
CA ASP A 153 -14.69 31.34 -21.90
C ASP A 153 -13.56 31.06 -22.90
N LEU A 154 -13.85 30.27 -23.88
CA LEU A 154 -12.96 30.06 -25.03
C LEU A 154 -13.19 31.18 -26.03
N VAL A 155 -12.11 31.65 -26.66
CA VAL A 155 -12.19 32.62 -27.75
C VAL A 155 -11.99 31.84 -29.05
N ASP A 156 -13.02 31.79 -29.87
CA ASP A 156 -13.03 30.99 -31.10
C ASP A 156 -12.66 29.52 -30.84
N GLY A 157 -13.13 29.01 -29.70
CA GLY A 157 -12.87 27.59 -29.32
C GLY A 157 -11.53 27.31 -28.72
N LEU A 158 -10.72 28.35 -28.54
CA LEU A 158 -9.34 28.17 -28.04
C LEU A 158 -9.13 28.93 -26.70
N UNK A 159 -8.05 28.45 -25.93
CA UNK A 159 -7.84 29.08 -24.68
C UNK A 159 -7.20 30.41 -24.91
N UNK A 160 -7.26 31.25 -24.05
CA UNK A 160 -6.77 32.55 -24.14
C UNK A 160 -5.29 32.51 -23.97
N UNK A 161 -4.56 33.16 -24.56
CA UNK A 161 -3.35 33.41 -24.43
C UNK A 161 -3.22 34.34 -23.42
N VAL A 162 -2.52 34.17 -22.46
CA VAL A 162 -2.25 35.04 -21.31
C VAL A 162 -0.83 35.63 -21.32
N GLY A 163 -0.01 35.20 -22.21
CA GLY A 163 1.36 35.72 -22.32
C GLY A 163 2.15 35.10 -23.46
N LYS A 164 3.41 35.54 -23.57
CA LYS A 164 4.38 35.02 -24.56
C LYS A 164 5.51 34.32 -23.81
N THR A 165 6.11 33.29 -24.42
CA THR A 165 7.21 32.57 -23.84
C THR A 165 8.09 31.95 -24.93
N ARG A 166 9.34 31.63 -24.58
CA ARG A 166 10.22 30.84 -25.45
C ARG A 166 10.28 29.39 -24.97
N GLU A 167 9.63 29.09 -23.86
CA GLU A 167 9.63 27.76 -23.23
C GLU A 167 8.43 26.93 -23.70
N THR A 168 8.52 25.63 -23.48
CA THR A 168 7.37 24.71 -23.61
C THR A 168 7.11 24.03 -22.29
N GLY A 169 5.91 23.53 -22.12
CA GLY A 169 5.57 22.75 -20.91
C GLY A 169 4.13 22.89 -20.50
N THR A 170 3.79 22.14 -19.47
CA THR A 170 2.45 22.15 -18.85
C THR A 170 2.60 22.42 -17.36
N THR A 171 1.75 23.29 -16.83
CA THR A 171 1.62 23.53 -15.38
C THR A 171 0.17 23.31 -14.98
N ILE A 172 -0.07 22.46 -14.01
CA ILE A 172 -1.39 22.16 -13.49
C ILE A 172 -1.37 22.43 -11.99
N ASN A 173 -2.28 23.32 -11.53
CA ASN A 173 -2.52 23.56 -10.11
C ASN A 173 -3.92 23.08 -9.79
N PHE A 174 -4.09 22.32 -8.72
CA PHE A 174 -5.42 21.85 -8.33
C PHE A 174 -5.56 21.82 -6.81
N LEU A 175 -6.76 22.15 -6.35
CA LEU A 175 -7.15 22.13 -4.94
C LEU A 175 -8.18 21.01 -4.74
N PRO A 176 -7.84 19.94 -4.02
CA PRO A 176 -8.79 18.83 -3.83
C PRO A 176 -10.09 19.27 -3.19
N ASP A 177 -11.18 18.60 -3.57
CA ASP A 177 -12.53 18.95 -3.11
C ASP A 177 -12.79 18.37 -1.72
N ASP A 178 -12.95 19.22 -0.73
CA ASP A 178 -13.18 18.81 0.66
C ASP A 178 -14.59 18.24 0.90
N THR A 179 -15.47 18.32 -0.09
CA THR A 179 -16.77 17.64 -0.01
C THR A 179 -16.69 16.17 -0.45
N ILE A 180 -15.57 15.76 -1.02
CA ILE A 180 -15.35 14.39 -1.51
C ILE A 180 -14.37 13.62 -0.63
N PHE A 181 -13.22 14.24 -0.31
CA PHE A 181 -12.15 13.59 0.44
C PHE A 181 -12.36 13.73 1.95
N ASP A 182 -12.07 12.66 2.69
CA ASP A 182 -12.14 12.66 4.16
C ASP A 182 -11.21 13.70 4.77
N LYS A 183 -10.04 13.87 4.15
CA LYS A 183 -9.04 14.90 4.49
C LYS A 183 -8.41 15.40 3.19
N THR A 184 -8.06 16.68 3.14
CA THR A 184 -7.48 17.28 1.93
C THR A 184 -6.01 17.69 2.11
N ARG A 185 -5.36 17.22 3.19
CA ARG A 185 -3.94 17.49 3.39
C ARG A 185 -3.09 16.38 2.77
N PHE A 186 -2.29 16.73 1.77
CA PHE A 186 -1.36 15.79 1.12
C PHE A 186 -0.30 15.33 2.12
N LYS A 187 0.00 14.04 2.10
CA LYS A 187 1.04 13.44 2.95
C LYS A 187 2.39 13.55 2.24
N GLU A 188 3.22 14.51 2.66
CA GLU A 188 4.47 14.87 1.97
C GLU A 188 5.45 13.70 1.85
N ASP A 189 5.57 12.87 2.89
CA ASP A 189 6.53 11.76 2.88
C ASP A 189 6.20 10.75 1.79
N ASP A 190 4.92 10.46 1.60
CA ASP A 190 4.48 9.52 0.56
C ASP A 190 4.72 10.12 -0.84
N VAL A 191 4.45 11.42 -0.99
CA VAL A 191 4.69 12.12 -2.27
C VAL A 191 6.19 12.12 -2.59
N LYS A 192 7.04 12.46 -1.62
CA LYS A 192 8.50 12.47 -1.81
C LYS A 192 9.02 11.08 -2.19
N SER A 193 8.54 10.04 -1.50
CA SER A 193 8.94 8.66 -1.79
C SER A 193 8.59 8.27 -3.22
N ARG A 194 7.37 8.60 -3.66
CA ARG A 194 6.92 8.29 -5.02
C ARG A 194 7.75 9.04 -6.07
N LEU A 195 8.06 10.32 -5.82
CA LEU A 195 8.87 11.13 -6.74
C LEU A 195 10.31 10.63 -6.81
N HIS A 196 10.89 10.24 -5.68
CA HIS A 196 12.24 9.68 -5.65
C HIS A 196 12.31 8.36 -6.44
N GLU A 197 11.33 7.50 -6.26
CA GLU A 197 11.17 6.26 -7.00
C GLU A 197 11.09 6.53 -8.50
N THR A 198 10.30 7.53 -8.90
CA THR A 198 10.18 7.92 -10.31
C THR A 198 11.54 8.38 -10.88
N ALA A 199 12.33 9.10 -10.08
CA ALA A 199 13.67 9.52 -10.50
C ALA A 199 14.60 8.32 -10.71
N TYR A 200 14.53 7.32 -9.84
CA TYR A 200 15.32 6.08 -10.03
C TYR A 200 14.94 5.34 -11.31
N LEU A 201 13.66 5.36 -11.66
CA LEU A 201 13.18 4.69 -12.88
C LEU A 201 13.57 5.45 -14.16
N ASN A 202 13.93 6.71 -14.03
CA ASN A 202 14.22 7.61 -15.16
C ASN A 202 15.51 8.37 -14.90
N PRO A 203 16.68 7.76 -15.20
CA PRO A 203 17.98 8.36 -14.86
C PRO A 203 18.25 9.73 -15.45
N LYS A 204 17.60 10.07 -16.56
CA LYS A 204 17.79 11.36 -17.26
C LYS A 204 16.82 12.44 -16.79
N LEU A 205 15.89 12.09 -15.89
CA LEU A 205 14.85 13.01 -15.40
C LEU A 205 15.29 13.65 -14.10
N THR A 206 15.08 14.95 -13.97
CA THR A 206 15.24 15.70 -12.71
C THR A 206 13.85 16.01 -12.17
N ILE A 207 13.60 15.67 -10.91
CA ILE A 207 12.33 15.96 -10.24
C ILE A 207 12.63 16.86 -9.05
N ILE A 208 11.94 17.99 -8.99
CA ILE A 208 12.07 18.96 -7.91
C ILE A 208 10.79 18.91 -7.09
N PHE A 209 10.93 18.72 -5.79
CA PHE A 209 9.81 18.76 -4.84
C PHE A 209 9.97 19.95 -3.93
N GLU A 210 8.89 20.71 -3.74
CA GLU A 210 8.86 21.85 -2.84
C GLU A 210 7.60 21.80 -1.98
N ASP A 211 7.76 21.92 -0.65
CA ASP A 211 6.62 22.01 0.27
C ASP A 211 6.60 23.41 0.89
N LYS A 212 5.65 24.23 0.46
CA LYS A 212 5.47 25.61 0.90
C LYS A 212 4.49 25.75 2.06
N ARG A 213 4.00 24.63 2.60
CA ARG A 213 3.05 24.66 3.72
C ARG A 213 3.75 24.88 5.06
N LYS A 214 5.06 24.68 5.10
CA LYS A 214 5.91 24.86 6.30
C LYS A 214 6.38 26.31 6.40
N GLU A 215 6.70 26.77 7.63
CA GLU A 215 7.23 28.12 7.86
C GLU A 215 8.48 28.38 7.00
N GLU A 216 9.38 27.39 6.95
CA GLU A 216 10.52 27.40 6.04
C GLU A 216 10.23 26.36 4.95
N PRO A 217 9.99 26.79 3.69
CA PRO A 217 9.73 25.84 2.63
C PRO A 217 10.84 24.81 2.46
N GLU A 218 10.45 23.57 2.31
CA GLU A 218 11.38 22.46 2.07
C GLU A 218 11.49 22.26 0.57
N LYS A 219 12.70 22.15 0.05
CA LYS A 219 12.96 21.89 -1.37
C LYS A 219 13.96 20.76 -1.51
N VAL A 220 13.61 19.75 -2.30
CA VAL A 220 14.45 18.57 -2.56
C VAL A 220 14.52 18.35 -4.07
N THR A 221 15.70 18.04 -4.57
CA THR A 221 15.90 17.68 -5.98
C THR A 221 16.30 16.23 -6.07
N TYR A 222 15.59 15.46 -6.88
CA TYR A 222 15.88 14.06 -7.16
C TYR A 222 16.43 13.94 -8.58
N HIS A 223 17.63 13.41 -8.70
CA HIS A 223 18.26 13.07 -9.97
C HIS A 223 19.15 11.85 -9.72
N GLU A 224 18.83 10.73 -10.32
CA GLU A 224 19.44 9.44 -10.01
C GLU A 224 20.05 8.79 -11.26
N PRO A 225 21.25 9.22 -11.65
CA PRO A 225 21.87 8.76 -12.91
C PRO A 225 22.21 7.27 -12.94
N GLU A 226 22.34 6.60 -11.79
CA GLU A 226 22.56 5.16 -11.74
C GLU A 226 21.27 4.35 -11.99
N GLY A 227 20.12 5.01 -12.04
CA GLY A 227 18.85 4.35 -12.33
C GLY A 227 18.46 3.33 -11.26
N ILE A 228 17.94 2.18 -11.70
CA ILE A 228 17.48 1.16 -10.76
C ILE A 228 18.62 0.50 -9.97
N ILE A 229 19.85 0.58 -10.45
CA ILE A 229 21.03 0.18 -9.65
C ILE A 229 21.08 1.02 -8.37
N GLY A 230 20.96 2.35 -8.50
CA GLY A 230 20.91 3.27 -7.37
C GLY A 230 19.72 3.01 -6.46
N PHE A 231 18.59 2.63 -7.05
CA PHE A 231 17.38 2.29 -6.30
C PHE A 231 17.64 1.10 -5.35
N ILE A 232 18.26 0.04 -5.87
CA ILE A 232 18.62 -1.14 -5.07
C ILE A 232 19.61 -0.73 -3.96
N LYS A 233 20.65 0.06 -4.30
CA LYS A 233 21.63 0.54 -3.32
C LYS A 233 20.95 1.31 -2.19
N ASP A 234 19.99 2.16 -2.52
CA ASP A 234 19.27 2.96 -1.54
C ASP A 234 18.42 2.05 -0.63
N MET A 235 17.69 1.10 -1.20
CA MET A 235 16.89 0.16 -0.43
C MET A 235 17.73 -0.68 0.54
N ASN A 236 18.96 -1.00 0.16
CA ASN A 236 19.85 -1.88 0.94
C ASN A 236 20.97 -1.15 1.67
N HIS A 237 20.90 0.19 1.76
CA HIS A 237 22.03 0.99 2.29
C HIS A 237 22.42 0.65 3.73
N SER A 238 21.47 0.19 4.55
CA SER A 238 21.73 -0.17 5.95
C SER A 238 21.85 -1.68 6.18
N LYS A 239 21.88 -2.47 5.09
CA LYS A 239 21.85 -3.93 5.17
C LYS A 239 23.20 -4.54 4.81
N GLU A 240 23.46 -5.72 5.39
CA GLU A 240 24.63 -6.51 5.01
C GLU A 240 24.37 -7.19 3.66
N THR A 241 25.08 -6.76 2.63
CA THR A 241 24.90 -7.25 1.27
C THR A 241 25.80 -8.47 0.99
N VAL A 242 25.30 -9.39 0.19
CA VAL A 242 26.02 -10.61 -0.19
C VAL A 242 26.95 -10.37 -1.37
N HIS A 243 26.57 -9.47 -2.27
CA HIS A 243 27.33 -9.13 -3.49
C HIS A 243 26.95 -7.72 -3.95
N ASP A 244 27.67 -7.17 -4.89
CA ASP A 244 27.32 -5.90 -5.53
C ASP A 244 26.04 -6.05 -6.36
N VAL A 245 25.34 -4.93 -6.58
CA VAL A 245 24.10 -4.94 -7.38
C VAL A 245 24.38 -5.52 -8.76
N ILE A 246 23.54 -6.46 -9.19
CA ILE A 246 23.58 -7.05 -10.54
C ILE A 246 22.49 -6.37 -11.36
N PHE A 247 22.86 -5.93 -12.55
CA PHE A 247 21.95 -5.27 -13.48
C PHE A 247 22.02 -5.94 -14.83
N PHE A 248 20.87 -6.13 -15.45
CA PHE A 248 20.81 -6.53 -16.85
C PHE A 248 19.63 -5.87 -17.54
N SER A 249 19.70 -5.77 -18.85
CA SER A 249 18.63 -5.21 -19.67
C SER A 249 18.60 -5.89 -21.03
N GLY A 250 17.48 -5.75 -21.70
CA GLY A 250 17.31 -6.28 -23.05
C GLY A 250 15.94 -5.91 -23.59
N GLU A 251 15.69 -6.38 -24.79
CA GLU A 251 14.41 -6.15 -25.47
C GLU A 251 13.96 -7.45 -26.13
N SER A 252 12.67 -7.73 -26.05
CA SER A 252 12.05 -8.87 -26.73
C SER A 252 10.69 -8.47 -27.25
N GLU A 253 10.51 -8.60 -28.56
CA GLU A 253 9.23 -8.32 -29.24
C GLU A 253 8.65 -6.94 -28.91
N GLY A 254 9.51 -5.93 -28.90
CA GLY A 254 9.11 -4.54 -28.64
C GLY A 254 8.93 -4.18 -27.19
N ILE A 255 9.19 -5.12 -26.26
CA ILE A 255 9.11 -4.89 -24.82
C ILE A 255 10.52 -4.72 -24.27
N SER A 256 10.80 -3.55 -23.69
CA SER A 256 12.09 -3.28 -23.02
C SER A 256 12.02 -3.79 -21.59
N VAL A 257 13.10 -4.46 -21.15
CA VAL A 257 13.19 -5.06 -19.83
C VAL A 257 14.48 -4.56 -19.16
N GLU A 258 14.35 -4.07 -17.93
CA GLU A 258 15.49 -3.77 -17.06
C GLU A 258 15.25 -4.47 -15.73
N VAL A 259 16.30 -5.10 -15.21
CA VAL A 259 16.26 -5.75 -13.90
C VAL A 259 17.53 -5.39 -13.14
N ALA A 260 17.37 -5.00 -11.87
CA ALA A 260 18.47 -4.87 -10.92
C ALA A 260 18.12 -5.68 -9.69
N PHE A 261 19.09 -6.39 -9.12
CA PHE A 261 18.86 -7.15 -7.91
C PHE A 261 20.12 -7.31 -7.08
N GLN A 262 19.93 -7.60 -5.80
CA GLN A 262 21.01 -7.81 -4.84
C GLN A 262 20.48 -8.68 -3.70
N TYR A 263 21.27 -9.59 -3.21
CA TYR A 263 20.94 -10.37 -2.02
C TYR A 263 21.50 -9.69 -0.78
N VAL A 264 20.71 -9.73 0.28
CA VAL A 264 21.10 -9.25 1.61
C VAL A 264 20.96 -10.40 2.61
N ASN A 265 21.64 -10.26 3.73
CA ASN A 265 21.65 -11.31 4.78
C ASN A 265 20.40 -11.19 5.67
N GLU A 266 19.24 -11.34 5.05
CA GLU A 266 17.92 -11.28 5.69
C GLU A 266 17.03 -12.41 5.16
N PHE A 267 15.83 -12.54 5.72
CA PHE A 267 14.92 -13.67 5.43
C PHE A 267 13.68 -13.27 4.63
N HIS A 268 13.68 -12.09 4.04
CA HIS A 268 12.54 -11.60 3.25
C HIS A 268 12.92 -11.46 1.79
N GLU A 269 11.93 -11.59 0.90
CA GLU A 269 12.10 -11.12 -0.47
C GLU A 269 11.41 -9.75 -0.62
N ASN A 270 11.99 -8.90 -1.46
CA ASN A 270 11.43 -7.59 -1.77
C ASN A 270 11.60 -7.37 -3.27
N VAL A 271 10.61 -7.83 -4.06
CA VAL A 271 10.66 -7.78 -5.52
C VAL A 271 9.60 -6.82 -6.01
N LEU A 272 10.04 -5.70 -6.59
CA LEU A 272 9.17 -4.62 -7.06
C LEU A 272 9.00 -4.70 -8.57
N GLY A 273 7.76 -4.56 -9.04
CA GLY A 273 7.45 -4.54 -10.47
C GLY A 273 6.92 -3.19 -10.93
N PHE A 274 7.41 -2.75 -12.09
CA PHE A 274 6.99 -1.50 -12.74
C PHE A 274 6.71 -1.77 -14.21
N CYS A 275 5.65 -1.14 -14.72
CA CYS A 275 5.35 -1.16 -16.15
C CYS A 275 5.04 0.27 -16.60
N ASN A 276 5.80 0.75 -17.58
CA ASN A 276 5.68 2.14 -18.08
C ASN A 276 5.77 3.15 -16.92
N ASN A 277 6.71 2.89 -15.99
CA ASN A 277 7.00 3.72 -14.81
C ASN A 277 5.91 3.72 -13.74
N ILE A 278 4.91 2.86 -13.87
CA ILE A 278 3.86 2.71 -12.87
C ILE A 278 4.20 1.53 -11.97
N TYR A 279 4.18 1.77 -10.65
CA TYR A 279 4.39 0.71 -9.66
C TYR A 279 3.18 -0.23 -9.62
N ASN A 280 3.44 -1.51 -9.78
CA ASN A 280 2.41 -2.54 -9.72
C ASN A 280 2.48 -3.20 -8.35
N SER A 281 1.75 -2.63 -7.39
CA SER A 281 1.81 -3.06 -5.99
C SER A 281 1.37 -4.52 -5.79
N GLU A 282 0.53 -5.05 -6.67
CA GLU A 282 0.10 -6.44 -6.65
C GLU A 282 0.87 -7.31 -7.64
N GLY A 283 1.94 -6.76 -8.22
CA GLY A 283 2.80 -7.49 -9.15
C GLY A 283 2.21 -7.63 -10.54
N GLY A 284 2.32 -8.82 -11.06
CA GLY A 284 1.80 -9.13 -12.39
C GLY A 284 2.70 -10.08 -13.16
N THR A 285 2.40 -10.22 -14.45
CA THR A 285 3.03 -11.21 -15.33
C THR A 285 4.54 -10.99 -15.51
N HIS A 286 4.99 -9.72 -15.46
CA HIS A 286 6.43 -9.42 -15.56
C HIS A 286 7.19 -9.99 -14.37
N LEU A 287 6.65 -9.89 -13.16
CA LEU A 287 7.27 -10.50 -11.98
C LEU A 287 7.21 -12.02 -12.04
N THR A 288 6.10 -12.59 -12.50
CA THR A 288 5.96 -14.04 -12.68
C THR A 288 7.05 -14.56 -13.63
N GLY A 289 7.25 -13.87 -14.75
CA GLY A 289 8.28 -14.23 -15.73
C GLY A 289 9.68 -14.21 -15.14
N PHE A 290 10.01 -13.14 -14.40
CA PHE A 290 11.30 -13.01 -13.73
C PHE A 290 11.49 -14.11 -12.69
N LYS A 291 10.53 -14.27 -11.78
CA LYS A 291 10.63 -15.21 -10.66
C LYS A 291 10.79 -16.65 -11.13
N THR A 292 9.96 -17.06 -12.09
CA THR A 292 10.00 -18.42 -12.61
C THR A 292 11.33 -18.70 -13.32
N GLN A 293 11.74 -17.81 -14.21
CA GLN A 293 12.96 -18.02 -15.00
C GLN A 293 14.20 -17.98 -14.10
N PHE A 294 14.27 -17.04 -13.16
CA PHE A 294 15.41 -16.94 -12.25
C PHE A 294 15.54 -18.22 -11.41
N THR A 295 14.43 -18.73 -10.90
CA THR A 295 14.41 -19.98 -10.13
C THR A 295 14.93 -21.14 -10.98
N ASN A 296 14.48 -21.22 -12.24
CA ASN A 296 14.93 -22.29 -13.15
C ASN A 296 16.43 -22.20 -13.40
N VAL A 297 16.96 -20.99 -13.64
CA VAL A 297 18.39 -20.77 -13.86
C VAL A 297 19.20 -21.21 -12.64
N ILE A 298 18.78 -20.81 -11.44
CA ILE A 298 19.50 -21.17 -10.21
C ILE A 298 19.51 -22.69 -10.00
N ASN A 299 18.37 -23.35 -10.18
CA ASN A 299 18.30 -24.81 -10.04
C ASN A 299 19.18 -25.51 -11.07
N THR A 300 19.21 -25.04 -12.31
CA THR A 300 20.07 -25.61 -13.36
C THR A 300 21.54 -25.51 -12.95
N TYR A 301 21.99 -24.34 -12.51
CA TYR A 301 23.39 -24.17 -12.07
C TYR A 301 23.70 -24.99 -10.82
N ALA A 302 22.76 -25.07 -9.87
CA ALA A 302 22.97 -25.85 -8.65
C ALA A 302 23.22 -27.32 -8.97
N ARG A 303 22.54 -27.84 -9.99
CA ARG A 303 22.76 -29.21 -10.46
C ARG A 303 24.07 -29.36 -11.23
N GLU A 304 24.37 -28.45 -12.13
CA GLU A 304 25.64 -28.44 -12.89
C GLU A 304 26.87 -28.37 -11.98
N LEU A 305 26.76 -27.62 -10.89
CA LEU A 305 27.83 -27.45 -9.89
C LEU A 305 27.83 -28.57 -8.83
N ASN A 306 26.93 -29.52 -8.95
CA ASN A 306 26.79 -30.65 -8.01
C ASN A 306 26.43 -30.24 -6.58
N ILE A 307 25.84 -29.05 -6.44
CA ILE A 307 25.32 -28.60 -5.14
C ILE A 307 23.99 -29.30 -4.85
N LEU A 308 23.14 -29.46 -5.87
CA LEU A 308 21.97 -30.34 -5.83
C LEU A 308 22.34 -31.64 -6.55
N LYS A 309 22.21 -32.78 -5.85
CA LYS A 309 22.45 -34.09 -6.39
C LYS A 309 21.17 -34.65 -7.00
N GLU A 310 21.30 -35.74 -7.76
CA GLU A 310 20.19 -36.36 -8.48
C GLU A 310 18.97 -36.63 -7.58
N LYS A 311 19.23 -37.02 -6.33
CA LYS A 311 18.17 -37.35 -5.35
C LYS A 311 17.54 -36.12 -4.69
N ASP A 312 18.18 -34.96 -4.79
CA ASP A 312 17.73 -33.76 -4.10
C ASP A 312 16.55 -33.10 -4.84
N ALA A 313 15.60 -32.58 -4.09
CA ALA A 313 14.55 -31.76 -4.66
C ALA A 313 15.13 -30.39 -5.07
N ASN A 314 14.55 -29.79 -6.09
CA ASN A 314 14.91 -28.43 -6.51
C ASN A 314 14.62 -27.44 -5.38
N PHE A 315 15.37 -26.34 -5.36
CA PHE A 315 15.00 -25.19 -4.54
C PHE A 315 13.65 -24.66 -5.01
N THR A 316 12.80 -24.27 -4.06
CA THR A 316 11.55 -23.59 -4.38
C THR A 316 11.85 -22.16 -4.83
N GLY A 317 10.90 -21.52 -5.47
CA GLY A 317 11.01 -20.09 -5.81
C GLY A 317 11.27 -19.23 -4.57
N ALA A 318 10.58 -19.53 -3.48
CA ALA A 318 10.76 -18.82 -2.21
C ALA A 318 12.18 -19.02 -1.64
N ASP A 319 12.73 -20.25 -1.72
CA ASP A 319 14.12 -20.51 -1.31
C ASP A 319 15.09 -19.64 -2.11
N VAL A 320 14.91 -19.59 -3.44
CA VAL A 320 15.81 -18.87 -4.34
C VAL A 320 15.73 -17.35 -4.10
N ARG A 321 14.56 -16.83 -3.80
CA ARG A 321 14.38 -15.40 -3.61
C ARG A 321 14.54 -14.93 -2.17
N ASN A 322 14.83 -15.83 -1.24
CA ASN A 322 15.03 -15.44 0.15
C ASN A 322 16.26 -14.53 0.27
N GLY A 323 16.07 -13.33 0.77
CA GLY A 323 17.09 -12.30 0.88
C GLY A 323 17.27 -11.45 -0.37
N MET A 324 16.45 -11.66 -1.40
CA MET A 324 16.56 -10.89 -2.65
C MET A 324 15.83 -9.55 -2.55
N THR A 325 16.51 -8.48 -2.96
CA THR A 325 15.91 -7.19 -3.30
C THR A 325 16.03 -7.03 -4.81
N ALA A 326 14.92 -6.83 -5.52
CA ALA A 326 14.93 -6.72 -6.97
C ALA A 326 13.93 -5.68 -7.46
N VAL A 327 14.28 -5.03 -8.57
CA VAL A 327 13.38 -4.15 -9.32
C VAL A 327 13.31 -4.70 -10.74
N VAL A 328 12.10 -4.98 -11.20
CA VAL A 328 11.81 -5.39 -12.57
C VAL A 328 11.00 -4.26 -13.20
N SER A 329 11.59 -3.57 -14.18
CA SER A 329 10.97 -2.43 -14.86
C SER A 329 10.86 -2.74 -16.34
N ILE A 330 9.63 -2.72 -16.87
CA ILE A 330 9.41 -2.93 -18.30
C ILE A 330 8.76 -1.71 -18.94
N LYS A 331 9.00 -1.56 -20.25
CA LYS A 331 8.29 -0.62 -21.11
C LYS A 331 7.54 -1.44 -22.13
N HIS A 332 6.22 -1.36 -22.10
CA HIS A 332 5.32 -2.14 -22.96
C HIS A 332 4.50 -1.19 -23.83
N PRO A 333 4.39 -1.46 -25.13
CA PRO A 333 3.63 -0.56 -26.01
C PRO A 333 2.11 -0.59 -25.78
N ASP A 334 1.60 -1.66 -25.20
CA ASP A 334 0.15 -1.81 -24.95
C ASP A 334 -0.12 -2.59 -23.65
N PRO A 335 0.21 -2.02 -22.47
CA PRO A 335 0.03 -2.76 -21.23
C PRO A 335 -1.46 -2.90 -20.87
N ARG A 336 -1.78 -4.04 -20.26
CA ARG A 336 -3.13 -4.32 -19.73
C ARG A 336 -3.00 -4.54 -18.24
N PHE A 337 -3.80 -3.79 -17.49
CA PHE A 337 -3.81 -3.87 -16.02
C PHE A 337 -5.16 -4.35 -15.53
N GLU A 338 -5.16 -5.01 -14.38
CA GLU A 338 -6.39 -5.28 -13.66
C GLU A 338 -6.80 -3.99 -12.96
N GLY A 339 -7.82 -3.31 -13.48
CA GLY A 339 -8.39 -2.11 -12.88
C GLY A 339 -7.70 -0.79 -13.21
N GLN A 340 -8.38 0.28 -12.86
CA GLN A 340 -7.94 1.66 -13.16
C GLN A 340 -6.71 2.08 -12.34
N THR A 341 -6.53 1.53 -11.15
CA THR A 341 -5.39 1.88 -10.29
C THR A 341 -4.08 1.23 -10.74
N LYS A 342 -4.14 0.34 -11.73
CA LYS A 342 -2.96 -0.25 -12.40
C LYS A 342 -2.05 -1.04 -11.46
N THR A 343 -2.62 -1.63 -10.43
CA THR A 343 -1.87 -2.33 -9.40
C THR A 343 -1.32 -3.68 -9.85
N LYS A 344 -1.86 -4.25 -10.92
CA LYS A 344 -1.44 -5.58 -11.38
C LYS A 344 -1.41 -5.66 -12.90
N LEU A 345 -0.27 -6.05 -13.46
CA LEU A 345 -0.09 -6.23 -14.90
C LEU A 345 -0.57 -7.60 -15.34
N ASP A 346 -1.30 -7.68 -16.46
CA ASP A 346 -1.95 -8.92 -16.93
C ASP A 346 -1.44 -9.43 -18.28
N ASN A 347 -0.49 -8.77 -18.92
CA ASN A 347 0.01 -9.16 -20.26
C ASN A 347 0.81 -10.46 -20.24
N GLN A 348 0.40 -11.47 -20.99
CA GLN A 348 1.17 -12.72 -21.12
C GLN A 348 2.47 -12.52 -21.89
N ASP A 349 2.49 -11.63 -22.88
CA ASP A 349 3.72 -11.32 -23.63
C ASP A 349 4.79 -10.67 -22.74
N ALA A 350 4.39 -9.95 -21.70
CA ALA A 350 5.31 -9.39 -20.71
C ALA A 350 6.03 -10.50 -19.94
N ALA A 351 5.30 -11.53 -19.51
CA ALA A 351 5.91 -12.69 -18.85
C ALA A 351 6.97 -13.35 -19.72
N LYS A 352 6.64 -13.57 -20.99
CA LYS A 352 7.56 -14.19 -21.97
C LYS A 352 8.79 -13.34 -22.22
N ALA A 353 8.61 -12.02 -22.39
CA ALA A 353 9.72 -11.09 -22.66
C ALA A 353 10.68 -11.03 -21.47
N VAL A 354 10.15 -10.90 -20.25
CA VAL A 354 10.97 -10.83 -19.04
C VAL A 354 11.70 -12.16 -18.84
N ALA A 355 11.02 -13.29 -19.01
CA ALA A 355 11.65 -14.60 -18.86
C ALA A 355 12.80 -14.78 -19.86
N LYS A 356 12.59 -14.41 -21.12
CA LYS A 356 13.62 -14.53 -22.15
C LYS A 356 14.85 -13.68 -21.85
N VAL A 357 14.64 -12.38 -21.53
CA VAL A 357 15.75 -11.46 -21.22
C VAL A 357 16.48 -11.94 -19.96
N THR A 358 15.74 -12.32 -18.92
CA THR A 358 16.32 -12.83 -17.66
C THR A 358 17.20 -14.05 -17.95
N GLY A 359 16.64 -15.03 -18.67
CA GLY A 359 17.37 -16.29 -18.97
C GLY A 359 18.67 -16.04 -19.74
N GLU A 360 18.62 -15.18 -20.75
CA GLU A 360 19.80 -14.90 -21.57
C GLU A 360 20.85 -14.10 -20.80
N GLU A 361 20.44 -13.02 -20.17
CA GLU A 361 21.39 -12.06 -19.58
C GLU A 361 21.95 -12.55 -18.24
N ILE A 362 21.16 -13.22 -17.43
CA ILE A 362 21.66 -13.69 -16.13
C ILE A 362 22.61 -14.88 -16.30
N VAL A 363 22.41 -15.71 -17.32
CA VAL A 363 23.33 -16.81 -17.65
C VAL A 363 24.67 -16.21 -18.08
N ARG A 364 24.66 -15.19 -18.94
CA ARG A 364 25.90 -14.50 -19.32
C ARG A 364 26.64 -13.94 -18.10
N PHE A 365 25.93 -13.34 -17.18
CA PHE A 365 26.51 -12.78 -15.96
C PHE A 365 27.12 -13.88 -15.10
N PHE A 366 26.37 -14.95 -14.81
CA PHE A 366 26.82 -16.00 -13.92
C PHE A 366 28.00 -16.79 -14.49
N ASP A 367 28.02 -16.99 -15.81
CA ASP A 367 29.16 -17.68 -16.45
C ASP A 367 30.47 -16.91 -16.25
N ARG A 368 30.40 -15.59 -16.09
CA ARG A 368 31.57 -14.74 -15.83
C ARG A 368 31.80 -14.45 -14.34
N ASN A 369 30.85 -14.76 -13.48
CA ASN A 369 30.88 -14.41 -12.06
C ASN A 369 30.46 -15.59 -11.19
N LEU A 370 31.24 -16.67 -11.29
CA LEU A 370 30.93 -17.96 -10.65
C LEU A 370 30.87 -17.85 -9.13
N GLU A 371 31.75 -17.03 -8.52
CA GLU A 371 31.74 -16.86 -7.06
C GLU A 371 30.47 -16.15 -6.57
N THR A 372 29.99 -15.17 -7.32
CA THR A 372 28.70 -14.53 -7.03
C THR A 372 27.55 -15.52 -7.14
N LEU A 373 27.56 -16.34 -8.20
CA LEU A 373 26.54 -17.40 -8.37
C LEU A 373 26.55 -18.36 -7.18
N LYS A 374 27.72 -18.81 -6.74
CA LYS A 374 27.85 -19.71 -5.60
C LYS A 374 27.31 -19.08 -4.32
N SER A 375 27.56 -17.79 -4.13
CA SER A 375 27.02 -17.04 -2.98
C SER A 375 25.48 -17.00 -3.00
N ILE A 376 24.91 -16.77 -4.18
CA ILE A 376 23.46 -16.74 -4.37
C ILE A 376 22.85 -18.13 -4.13
N ILE A 377 23.48 -19.18 -4.66
CA ILE A 377 23.03 -20.56 -4.40
C ILE A 377 23.12 -20.86 -2.91
N GLY A 378 24.16 -20.36 -2.24
CA GLY A 378 24.31 -20.49 -0.78
C GLY A 378 23.13 -19.88 -0.01
N CYS A 379 22.60 -18.75 -0.49
CA CYS A 379 21.38 -18.15 0.09
C CYS A 379 20.19 -19.11 -0.07
N ALA A 380 20.04 -19.73 -1.24
CA ALA A 380 18.98 -20.70 -1.49
C ALA A 380 19.12 -21.94 -0.61
N GLU A 381 20.34 -22.45 -0.44
CA GLU A 381 20.63 -23.60 0.44
C GLU A 381 20.23 -23.28 1.89
N LYS A 382 20.62 -22.11 2.37
CA LYS A 382 20.31 -21.64 3.72
C LYS A 382 18.79 -21.54 3.92
N ALA A 383 18.08 -20.96 2.95
CA ALA A 383 16.63 -20.81 3.00
C ALA A 383 15.94 -22.19 2.98
N ALA A 384 16.39 -23.11 2.13
CA ALA A 384 15.83 -24.46 2.04
C ALA A 384 16.02 -25.22 3.36
N LYS A 385 17.17 -25.07 3.99
CA LYS A 385 17.48 -25.70 5.27
C LYS A 385 16.54 -25.18 6.36
N ILE A 386 16.35 -23.87 6.41
CA ILE A 386 15.43 -23.22 7.37
C ILE A 386 13.99 -23.69 7.12
N ARG A 387 13.56 -23.74 5.86
CA ARG A 387 12.20 -24.19 5.49
C ARG A 387 11.96 -25.64 5.96
N LYS A 388 12.92 -26.52 5.73
CA LYS A 388 12.81 -27.92 6.14
C LYS A 388 12.74 -28.05 7.66
N THR A 389 13.51 -27.24 8.40
CA THR A 389 13.47 -27.18 9.86
C THR A 389 12.11 -26.68 10.34
N GLU A 390 11.59 -25.63 9.69
CA GLU A 390 10.28 -25.07 9.98
C GLU A 390 9.16 -26.09 9.73
N GLU A 391 9.19 -26.78 8.59
CA GLU A 391 8.20 -27.82 8.25
C GLU A 391 8.21 -28.94 9.30
N LYS A 392 9.40 -29.35 9.71
CA LYS A 392 9.56 -30.39 10.73
C LYS A 392 9.00 -29.92 12.08
N ALA A 393 9.28 -28.68 12.46
CA ALA A 393 8.76 -28.08 13.70
C ALA A 393 7.23 -27.98 13.66
N LYS A 394 6.67 -27.57 12.54
CA LYS A 394 5.20 -27.50 12.34
C LYS A 394 4.58 -28.88 12.43
N THR A 395 5.17 -29.88 11.78
CA THR A 395 4.68 -31.26 11.80
C THR A 395 4.68 -31.80 13.24
N ASN A 396 5.77 -31.55 13.97
CA ASN A 396 5.89 -31.99 15.37
C ASN A 396 4.83 -31.27 16.25
N MET A 397 4.63 -29.98 16.03
CA MET A 397 3.62 -29.20 16.75
C MET A 397 2.22 -29.73 16.45
N LEU A 398 1.88 -29.93 15.18
CA LEU A 398 0.56 -30.43 14.77
C LEU A 398 0.33 -31.87 15.27
N THR A 399 1.36 -32.71 15.25
CA THR A 399 1.26 -34.08 15.74
C THR A 399 1.02 -34.12 17.26
N LYS A 400 1.71 -33.26 18.00
CA LYS A 400 1.52 -33.13 19.45
C LYS A 400 0.18 -32.52 19.83
N GLN A 401 -0.45 -31.80 18.92
CA GLN A 401 -1.67 -31.03 19.19
C GLN A 401 -2.92 -31.62 18.54
N LYS A 402 -2.87 -32.84 18.05
CA LYS A 402 -4.04 -33.53 17.48
C LYS A 402 -5.25 -33.58 18.44
N PHE A 403 -5.08 -33.15 19.69
CA PHE A 403 -6.09 -33.38 20.74
C PHE A 403 -6.36 -32.18 21.62
N SER A 404 -5.88 -30.99 21.33
CA SER A 404 -6.08 -29.94 22.31
C SER A 404 -6.48 -28.57 21.76
N PHE A 405 -7.70 -28.50 21.31
CA PHE A 405 -8.39 -27.20 21.26
C PHE A 405 -8.51 -26.62 22.68
N ASP A 406 -8.49 -27.48 23.68
CA ASP A 406 -8.76 -27.09 25.07
C ASP A 406 -7.54 -27.15 25.99
N SER A 407 -6.38 -27.54 25.48
CA SER A 407 -5.27 -27.90 26.37
C SER A 407 -4.57 -26.73 27.06
N ASN A 408 -4.77 -25.49 26.57
CA ASN A 408 -4.11 -24.35 27.21
C ASN A 408 -4.99 -23.58 28.20
N GLY A 409 -6.28 -23.89 28.29
CA GLY A 409 -7.18 -23.22 29.21
C GLY A 409 -7.35 -21.73 28.98
N LYS A 410 -6.66 -21.16 28.00
CA LYS A 410 -6.68 -19.73 27.72
C LYS A 410 -7.76 -19.33 26.72
N LEU A 411 -7.95 -20.13 25.67
CA LEU A 411 -8.93 -19.83 24.64
C LEU A 411 -10.34 -20.21 25.12
N ALA A 412 -11.21 -19.23 25.26
CA ALA A 412 -12.64 -19.46 25.46
C ALA A 412 -13.28 -19.44 24.07
N ASN A 413 -13.38 -20.60 23.44
CA ASN A 413 -13.88 -20.69 22.07
C ASN A 413 -15.40 -20.44 22.01
N CYS A 414 -15.90 -20.14 20.83
CA CYS A 414 -17.34 -19.99 20.57
C CYS A 414 -17.96 -21.35 20.21
N GLU A 415 -19.27 -21.43 20.31
CA GLU A 415 -19.99 -22.68 20.07
C GLU A 415 -20.19 -22.96 18.58
N SER A 416 -20.40 -21.92 17.75
CA SER A 416 -20.59 -22.07 16.30
C SER A 416 -19.31 -22.59 15.64
N ARG A 417 -19.50 -23.42 14.63
CA ARG A 417 -18.40 -23.92 13.78
C ARG A 417 -18.45 -23.35 12.37
N ASP A 418 -19.32 -22.37 12.15
CA ASP A 418 -19.42 -21.65 10.87
C ASP A 418 -18.45 -20.46 10.88
N PRO A 419 -17.29 -20.54 10.19
CA PRO A 419 -16.29 -19.48 10.27
C PRO A 419 -16.82 -18.11 9.84
N SER A 420 -17.78 -18.07 8.93
CA SER A 420 -18.33 -16.80 8.43
C SER A 420 -19.07 -16.01 9.49
N LYS A 421 -19.47 -16.66 10.59
CA LYS A 421 -20.22 -16.04 11.67
C LYS A 421 -19.38 -15.79 12.92
N CYS A 422 -18.20 -16.41 13.01
CA CYS A 422 -17.40 -16.40 14.23
C CYS A 422 -16.37 -15.29 14.21
N GLU A 423 -16.06 -14.78 15.39
CA GLU A 423 -15.02 -13.78 15.58
C GLU A 423 -14.24 -14.08 16.87
N ILE A 424 -12.95 -13.73 16.85
CA ILE A 424 -12.08 -13.95 18.01
C ILE A 424 -11.51 -12.60 18.47
N PHE A 425 -11.56 -12.36 19.77
CA PHE A 425 -10.99 -11.19 20.41
C PHE A 425 -9.69 -11.58 21.10
N ILE A 426 -8.60 -10.95 20.72
CA ILE A 426 -7.30 -11.10 21.40
C ILE A 426 -7.24 -9.99 22.43
N VAL A 427 -7.20 -10.35 23.70
CA VAL A 427 -7.41 -9.44 24.83
C VAL A 427 -6.14 -9.39 25.69
N GLU A 428 -5.76 -8.20 26.12
CA GLU A 428 -4.63 -8.00 27.00
C GLU A 428 -4.95 -8.41 28.43
N GLY A 429 -4.29 -9.46 28.89
CA GLY A 429 -4.34 -9.88 30.29
C GLY A 429 -5.53 -10.72 30.69
N ASP A 430 -5.39 -11.39 31.83
CA ASP A 430 -6.43 -12.29 32.36
C ASP A 430 -7.62 -11.53 32.93
N SER A 431 -7.43 -10.33 33.45
CA SER A 431 -8.50 -9.51 34.02
C SER A 431 -9.50 -9.06 32.95
N ALA A 432 -8.99 -8.42 31.89
CA ALA A 432 -9.83 -8.02 30.74
C ALA A 432 -10.39 -9.25 30.04
N GLY A 433 -9.62 -10.33 29.98
CA GLY A 433 -10.08 -11.60 29.42
C GLY A 433 -11.26 -12.18 30.18
N GLY A 434 -11.27 -12.07 31.52
CA GLY A 434 -12.37 -12.52 32.36
C GLY A 434 -13.65 -11.74 32.12
N SER A 435 -13.55 -10.41 32.07
CA SER A 435 -14.69 -9.54 31.74
C SER A 435 -15.24 -9.82 30.35
N ALA A 436 -14.35 -9.99 29.36
CA ALA A 436 -14.74 -10.29 27.99
C ALA A 436 -15.42 -11.66 27.87
N LYS A 437 -14.93 -12.67 28.57
CA LYS A 437 -15.56 -14.00 28.61
C LYS A 437 -16.97 -13.96 29.14
N THR A 438 -17.21 -13.13 30.16
CA THR A 438 -18.53 -12.94 30.75
C THR A 438 -19.44 -12.14 29.79
N ALA A 439 -18.90 -11.12 29.13
CA ALA A 439 -19.67 -10.17 28.31
C ALA A 439 -20.06 -10.72 26.94
N ARG A 440 -19.26 -11.63 26.35
CA ARG A 440 -19.38 -12.08 24.99
C ARG A 440 -20.67 -12.82 24.64
N ASN A 441 -20.97 -12.85 23.37
CA ASN A 441 -21.96 -13.77 22.81
C ASN A 441 -21.24 -15.13 22.59
N ARG A 442 -21.53 -16.09 23.45
CA ARG A 442 -20.86 -17.39 23.44
C ARG A 442 -21.06 -18.18 22.16
N MET A 443 -22.13 -17.92 21.46
CA MET A 443 -22.42 -18.63 20.19
C MET A 443 -21.37 -18.30 19.11
N TYR A 444 -20.99 -17.01 19.00
CA TYR A 444 -20.18 -16.53 17.86
C TYR A 444 -18.87 -15.87 18.25
N GLN A 445 -18.63 -15.59 19.53
CA GLN A 445 -17.43 -14.84 19.95
C GLN A 445 -16.52 -15.68 20.82
N ALA A 446 -15.26 -15.80 20.38
CA ALA A 446 -14.19 -16.44 21.13
C ALA A 446 -13.32 -15.36 21.79
N ILE A 447 -12.78 -15.66 22.96
CA ILE A 447 -11.88 -14.77 23.69
C ILE A 447 -10.55 -15.47 23.92
N LEU A 448 -9.46 -14.82 23.50
CA LEU A 448 -8.11 -15.32 23.72
C LEU A 448 -7.32 -14.29 24.53
N PRO A 449 -7.18 -14.47 25.85
CA PRO A 449 -6.31 -13.59 26.64
C PRO A 449 -4.84 -13.90 26.33
N ILE A 450 -4.03 -12.85 26.18
CA ILE A 450 -2.59 -12.99 26.06
C ILE A 450 -1.91 -12.33 27.25
N ARG A 451 -0.82 -12.91 27.73
CA ARG A 451 -0.09 -12.40 28.89
C ARG A 451 1.05 -11.49 28.43
N GLY A 452 0.84 -10.20 28.61
CA GLY A 452 1.85 -9.20 28.35
C GLY A 452 2.25 -9.11 26.87
N LYS A 453 3.44 -8.63 26.65
CA LYS A 453 3.95 -8.38 25.30
C LYS A 453 4.44 -9.69 24.66
N ILE A 454 3.93 -9.99 23.49
CA ILE A 454 4.40 -11.17 22.76
C ILE A 454 5.79 -10.89 22.18
N LEU A 455 6.43 -11.94 21.68
CA LEU A 455 7.73 -11.86 21.03
C LEU A 455 7.67 -10.90 19.82
N ASN A 456 8.68 -10.03 19.69
CA ASN A 456 8.85 -9.21 18.49
C ASN A 456 9.42 -10.09 17.39
N VAL A 457 8.58 -10.55 16.48
CA VAL A 457 8.97 -11.52 15.45
C VAL A 457 9.87 -10.91 14.38
N GLU A 458 9.93 -9.58 14.27
CA GLU A 458 10.85 -8.94 13.33
C GLU A 458 12.32 -9.16 13.73
N LYS A 459 12.58 -9.31 15.04
CA LYS A 459 13.92 -9.52 15.58
C LYS A 459 14.25 -10.97 15.90
N ALA A 460 13.26 -11.87 15.91
CA ALA A 460 13.42 -13.22 16.41
C ALA A 460 13.67 -14.23 15.30
N SER A 461 14.46 -15.26 15.59
CA SER A 461 14.61 -16.41 14.69
C SER A 461 13.31 -17.22 14.65
N ILE A 462 13.12 -17.97 13.58
CA ILE A 462 11.93 -18.81 13.40
C ILE A 462 11.75 -19.82 14.54
N ASP A 463 12.85 -20.36 15.05
CA ASP A 463 12.80 -21.31 16.16
C ASP A 463 12.19 -20.69 17.42
N LYS A 464 12.54 -19.43 17.71
CA LYS A 464 12.01 -18.68 18.86
C LYS A 464 10.54 -18.35 18.65
N VAL A 465 10.17 -17.97 17.41
CA VAL A 465 8.78 -17.69 17.06
C VAL A 465 7.91 -18.91 17.31
N LEU A 466 8.32 -20.07 16.78
CA LEU A 466 7.59 -21.34 16.92
C LEU A 466 7.58 -21.86 18.36
N ALA A 467 8.55 -21.50 19.18
CA ALA A 467 8.62 -21.90 20.59
C ALA A 467 7.73 -21.03 21.49
N ASN A 468 7.33 -19.86 21.04
CA ASN A 468 6.56 -18.93 21.85
C ASN A 468 5.13 -19.44 22.09
N ALA A 469 4.74 -19.57 23.36
CA ALA A 469 3.46 -20.16 23.75
C ALA A 469 2.26 -19.37 23.25
N GLU A 470 2.33 -18.03 23.31
CA GLU A 470 1.23 -17.18 22.86
C GLU A 470 1.03 -17.28 21.34
N ILE A 471 2.13 -17.30 20.60
CA ILE A 471 2.10 -17.45 19.13
C ILE A 471 1.55 -18.82 18.74
N LYS A 472 1.99 -19.88 19.39
CA LYS A 472 1.48 -21.24 19.17
C LYS A 472 -0.04 -21.28 19.37
N THR A 473 -0.52 -20.68 20.46
CA THR A 473 -1.95 -20.65 20.77
C THR A 473 -2.74 -19.94 19.67
N MET A 474 -2.22 -18.83 19.15
CA MET A 474 -2.87 -18.10 18.05
C MET A 474 -2.89 -18.91 16.77
N ILE A 475 -1.77 -19.54 16.39
CA ILE A 475 -1.69 -20.38 15.19
C ILE A 475 -2.75 -21.49 15.26
N ASN A 476 -2.85 -22.15 16.41
CA ASN A 476 -3.84 -23.22 16.62
C ASN A 476 -5.26 -22.71 16.58
N ALA A 477 -5.51 -21.57 17.23
CA ALA A 477 -6.86 -20.99 17.29
C ALA A 477 -7.36 -20.61 15.90
N PHE A 478 -6.51 -19.97 15.11
CA PHE A 478 -6.90 -19.52 13.75
C PHE A 478 -7.08 -20.69 12.78
N GLY A 479 -6.28 -21.75 12.91
CA GLY A 479 -6.42 -22.97 12.12
C GLY A 479 -5.90 -22.93 10.69
N CYS A 480 -5.28 -21.83 10.27
CA CYS A 480 -4.86 -21.63 8.88
C CYS A 480 -3.34 -21.74 8.66
N GLY A 481 -2.57 -22.14 9.68
CA GLY A 481 -1.11 -22.28 9.58
C GLY A 481 -0.42 -20.92 9.63
N PHE A 482 0.84 -20.90 9.17
CA PHE A 482 1.59 -19.64 9.06
C PHE A 482 2.70 -19.80 8.02
N SER A 483 3.22 -18.67 7.53
CA SER A 483 4.27 -18.65 6.52
C SER A 483 5.20 -17.47 6.77
N GLU A 484 6.48 -17.66 6.52
CA GLU A 484 7.48 -16.61 6.61
C GLU A 484 7.71 -15.91 5.25
N GLY A 485 6.73 -16.01 4.35
CA GLY A 485 6.77 -15.38 3.04
C GLY A 485 7.38 -16.24 1.95
N TYR A 486 8.06 -17.32 2.30
CA TYR A 486 8.61 -18.24 1.32
C TYR A 486 8.12 -19.69 1.49
N GLY A 487 7.11 -19.88 2.31
CA GLY A 487 6.42 -21.16 2.43
C GLY A 487 4.99 -21.04 1.98
N ASN A 488 4.38 -22.12 1.58
CA ASN A 488 2.99 -22.16 1.14
C ASN A 488 2.08 -22.87 2.14
N ASP A 489 2.46 -22.83 3.42
CA ASP A 489 1.74 -23.54 4.47
C ASP A 489 0.56 -22.78 5.03
N PHE A 490 0.49 -21.48 4.77
CA PHE A 490 -0.64 -20.66 5.20
C PHE A 490 -1.78 -20.81 4.18
N ASP A 491 -2.94 -21.21 4.69
CA ASP A 491 -4.14 -21.42 3.87
C ASP A 491 -5.31 -20.64 4.47
N ILE A 492 -5.60 -19.48 3.92
CA ILE A 492 -6.65 -18.59 4.41
C ILE A 492 -8.04 -19.24 4.38
N SER A 493 -8.26 -20.21 3.49
CA SER A 493 -9.55 -20.90 3.40
C SER A 493 -9.87 -21.73 4.66
N LYS A 494 -8.85 -22.03 5.47
CA LYS A 494 -9.01 -22.81 6.70
C LYS A 494 -9.19 -21.92 7.95
N LEU A 495 -9.24 -20.61 7.78
CA LEU A 495 -9.42 -19.68 8.89
C LEU A 495 -10.76 -19.95 9.58
N ARG A 496 -10.73 -20.05 10.90
CA ARG A 496 -11.91 -20.41 11.70
C ARG A 496 -12.76 -19.22 12.14
N TYR A 497 -12.29 -18.00 11.90
CA TYR A 497 -12.96 -16.78 12.34
C TYR A 497 -13.00 -15.77 11.21
N ASP A 498 -14.16 -15.20 10.95
CA ASP A 498 -14.30 -14.13 9.96
C ASP A 498 -13.55 -12.86 10.38
N LYS A 499 -13.52 -12.59 11.70
CA LYS A 499 -12.84 -11.42 12.24
C LYS A 499 -11.89 -11.81 13.36
N ILE A 500 -10.69 -11.27 13.29
CA ILE A 500 -9.69 -11.32 14.37
C ILE A 500 -9.59 -9.90 14.91
N ILE A 501 -10.01 -9.68 16.13
CA ILE A 501 -10.16 -8.34 16.72
C ILE A 501 -9.16 -8.17 17.85
N ILE A 502 -8.23 -7.22 17.69
CA ILE A 502 -7.26 -6.86 18.74
C ILE A 502 -7.96 -5.90 19.71
N MET A 503 -8.04 -6.29 20.96
CA MET A 503 -8.70 -5.51 22.00
C MET A 503 -7.70 -5.26 23.14
N ALA A 504 -6.97 -4.15 23.05
CA ALA A 504 -5.92 -3.76 23.99
C ALA A 504 -6.31 -2.47 24.71
N ASP A 505 -5.70 -2.23 25.86
CA ASP A 505 -5.91 -1.01 26.64
C ASP A 505 -5.49 0.24 25.83
N ALA A 506 -6.11 1.37 26.14
CA ALA A 506 -5.83 2.65 25.46
C ALA A 506 -4.61 3.37 26.08
N ASP A 507 -3.53 2.64 26.28
CA ASP A 507 -2.29 3.17 26.84
C ASP A 507 -1.11 2.77 25.96
N VAL A 508 0.09 3.20 26.32
CA VAL A 508 1.30 2.93 25.53
C VAL A 508 1.64 1.43 25.47
N ASP A 509 1.34 0.68 26.53
CA ASP A 509 1.56 -0.77 26.54
C ASP A 509 0.57 -1.47 25.60
N GLY A 510 -0.69 -1.05 25.61
CA GLY A 510 -1.70 -1.58 24.70
C GLY A 510 -1.36 -1.29 23.24
N ALA A 511 -0.88 -0.09 22.95
CA ALA A 511 -0.41 0.26 21.60
C ALA A 511 0.77 -0.61 21.16
N HIS A 512 1.70 -0.88 22.08
CA HIS A 512 2.85 -1.74 21.79
C HIS A 512 2.40 -3.20 21.54
N ILE A 513 1.46 -3.70 22.33
CA ILE A 513 0.92 -5.06 22.15
C ILE A 513 0.24 -5.17 20.78
N SER A 514 -0.58 -4.17 20.42
CA SER A 514 -1.22 -4.14 19.10
C SER A 514 -0.17 -4.16 17.98
N THR A 515 0.89 -3.38 18.11
CA THR A 515 1.96 -3.33 17.11
C THR A 515 2.69 -4.67 16.98
N LEU A 516 2.95 -5.34 18.11
CA LEU A 516 3.59 -6.66 18.10
C LEU A 516 2.70 -7.69 17.39
N LEU A 517 1.40 -7.66 17.65
CA LEU A 517 0.43 -8.56 16.99
C LEU A 517 0.34 -8.28 15.49
N LEU A 518 0.29 -7.01 15.11
CA LEU A 518 0.24 -6.62 13.70
C LEU A 518 1.53 -7.05 12.98
N THR A 519 2.68 -6.94 13.64
CA THR A 519 3.97 -7.40 13.09
C THR A 519 3.92 -8.92 12.83
N LEU A 520 3.41 -9.68 13.79
CA LEU A 520 3.24 -11.13 13.64
C LEU A 520 2.33 -11.47 12.45
N PHE A 521 1.17 -10.84 12.38
CA PHE A 521 0.22 -11.10 11.29
C PHE A 521 0.79 -10.70 9.94
N TYR A 522 1.40 -9.53 9.87
CA TYR A 522 1.97 -9.03 8.61
C TYR A 522 3.09 -9.94 8.09
N ARG A 523 4.00 -10.39 8.97
CA ARG A 523 5.15 -11.18 8.54
C ARG A 523 4.84 -12.65 8.31
N PHE A 524 3.92 -13.24 9.08
CA PHE A 524 3.68 -14.70 9.03
C PHE A 524 2.31 -15.09 8.52
N MET A 525 1.35 -14.16 8.51
CA MET A 525 -0.03 -14.42 8.08
C MET A 525 -0.58 -13.21 7.31
N PRO A 526 0.13 -12.72 6.27
CA PRO A 526 -0.26 -11.45 5.65
C PRO A 526 -1.65 -11.48 5.01
N ASP A 527 -2.12 -12.62 4.55
CA ASP A 527 -3.46 -12.74 3.96
C ASP A 527 -4.56 -12.44 4.97
N LEU A 528 -4.32 -12.59 6.27
CA LEU A 528 -5.29 -12.16 7.28
C LEU A 528 -5.61 -10.67 7.14
N ILE A 529 -4.59 -9.87 6.82
CA ILE A 529 -4.76 -8.42 6.63
C ILE A 529 -5.27 -8.13 5.22
N PHE A 530 -4.66 -8.72 4.19
CA PHE A 530 -5.04 -8.46 2.79
C PHE A 530 -6.49 -8.86 2.49
N GLU A 531 -6.98 -9.92 3.12
CA GLU A 531 -8.36 -10.39 2.90
C GLU A 531 -9.37 -9.72 3.86
N GLY A 532 -8.91 -8.78 4.70
CA GLY A 532 -9.80 -7.97 5.53
C GLY A 532 -10.34 -8.64 6.78
N HIS A 533 -9.55 -9.50 7.42
CA HIS A 533 -9.98 -10.23 8.63
C HIS A 533 -9.50 -9.61 9.93
N VAL A 534 -8.54 -8.66 9.91
CA VAL A 534 -7.94 -8.11 11.12
C VAL A 534 -8.51 -6.74 11.44
N TYR A 535 -8.96 -6.57 12.68
CA TYR A 535 -9.57 -5.34 13.19
C TYR A 535 -8.96 -4.95 14.53
N ILE A 536 -9.03 -3.67 14.82
CA ILE A 536 -8.72 -3.14 16.15
C ILE A 536 -10.02 -2.65 16.77
N ALA A 537 -10.32 -3.13 17.98
CA ALA A 537 -11.49 -2.67 18.74
C ALA A 537 -11.26 -1.22 19.17
N MET A 538 -12.32 -0.41 19.08
CA MET A 538 -12.29 1.00 19.43
C MET A 538 -13.26 1.26 20.60
N PRO A 539 -12.89 0.88 21.82
CA PRO A 539 -13.77 1.16 22.98
C PRO A 539 -13.81 2.66 23.24
N PRO A 540 -14.86 3.14 23.94
CA PRO A 540 -14.94 4.57 24.25
C PRO A 540 -13.86 4.99 25.24
N LEU A 541 -13.36 6.21 25.07
CA LEU A 541 -12.38 6.79 26.00
C LEU A 541 -13.06 7.38 27.23
N TYR A 542 -14.33 7.83 27.09
CA TYR A 542 -15.03 8.56 28.15
C TYR A 542 -16.47 8.10 28.26
N LYS A 543 -17.03 8.29 29.46
CA LYS A 543 -18.46 8.19 29.72
C LYS A 543 -18.91 9.51 30.35
N ALA A 544 -19.83 10.19 29.70
CA ALA A 544 -20.44 11.43 30.23
C ALA A 544 -21.69 11.07 30.99
N MET A 545 -21.79 11.52 32.24
CA MET A 545 -22.91 11.25 33.14
C MET A 545 -23.54 12.58 33.53
N PRO A 546 -24.52 13.06 32.74
CA PRO A 546 -25.18 14.34 33.07
C PRO A 546 -26.10 14.17 34.30
N SER A 547 -26.30 15.28 35.02
CA SER A 547 -27.21 15.31 36.18
C SER A 547 -28.68 15.10 35.75
N LYS A 548 -29.00 15.47 34.50
CA LYS A 548 -30.31 15.25 33.88
C LYS A 548 -30.10 14.76 32.44
N GLY A 549 -30.72 13.64 32.11
CA GLY A 549 -30.60 13.04 30.79
C GLY A 549 -29.89 11.71 30.81
N GLU A 550 -29.66 11.16 29.62
CA GLU A 550 -29.05 9.84 29.46
C GLU A 550 -27.52 9.93 29.48
N GLU A 551 -26.90 8.92 30.07
CA GLU A 551 -25.45 8.73 30.02
C GLU A 551 -25.02 8.46 28.58
N LYS A 552 -23.85 8.96 28.20
CA LYS A 552 -23.34 8.84 26.82
C LYS A 552 -21.89 8.42 26.81
N TYR A 553 -21.56 7.42 26.00
CA TYR A 553 -20.18 7.04 25.73
C TYR A 553 -19.61 7.95 24.66
N LEU A 554 -18.38 8.43 24.90
CA LEU A 554 -17.67 9.31 23.98
C LEU A 554 -16.40 8.57 23.54
N TYR A 555 -16.30 8.32 22.24
CA TYR A 555 -15.30 7.39 21.71
C TYR A 555 -13.91 8.02 21.53
N ASP A 556 -13.85 9.35 21.36
CA ASP A 556 -12.57 10.05 21.18
C ASP A 556 -12.64 11.45 21.79
N ASP A 557 -11.52 12.18 21.70
CA ASP A 557 -11.44 13.55 22.22
C ASP A 557 -12.33 14.52 21.44
N LYS A 558 -12.52 14.28 20.15
CA LYS A 558 -13.42 15.10 19.31
C LYS A 558 -14.87 14.96 19.78
N ALA A 559 -15.27 13.75 20.09
CA ALA A 559 -16.63 13.49 20.62
C ALA A 559 -16.84 14.19 21.97
N LEU A 560 -15.81 14.18 22.83
CA LEU A 560 -15.85 14.89 24.12
C LEU A 560 -15.98 16.40 23.90
N GLU A 561 -15.19 16.96 23.01
CA GLU A 561 -15.22 18.38 22.69
C GLU A 561 -16.58 18.79 22.15
N LYS A 562 -17.14 18.00 21.24
CA LYS A 562 -18.48 18.21 20.69
C LYS A 562 -19.54 18.14 21.78
N TYR A 563 -19.45 17.17 22.69
CA TYR A 563 -20.39 17.02 23.81
C TYR A 563 -20.33 18.25 24.72
N ARG A 564 -19.12 18.74 25.05
CA ARG A 564 -18.96 19.94 25.89
C ARG A 564 -19.59 21.18 25.25
N LYS A 565 -19.51 21.29 23.92
CA LYS A 565 -20.07 22.43 23.16
C LYS A 565 -21.60 22.36 23.05
N THR A 566 -22.17 21.14 22.97
CA THR A 566 -23.60 20.96 22.68
C THR A 566 -24.45 20.67 23.92
N HIS A 567 -23.85 20.12 24.97
CA HIS A 567 -24.59 19.75 26.18
C HIS A 567 -24.80 20.98 27.07
N LYS A 568 -26.05 21.19 27.47
CA LYS A 568 -26.43 22.25 28.39
C LYS A 568 -26.66 21.65 29.79
N GLY A 569 -25.89 22.08 30.76
CA GLY A 569 -25.97 21.64 32.12
C GLY A 569 -24.74 20.90 32.62
N PRO A 570 -24.69 20.63 33.95
CA PRO A 570 -23.52 19.96 34.51
C PRO A 570 -23.51 18.47 34.19
N PHE A 571 -22.32 17.91 34.03
CA PHE A 571 -22.11 16.47 33.85
C PHE A 571 -20.81 16.03 34.49
N THR A 572 -20.75 14.76 34.89
CA THR A 572 -19.55 14.12 35.41
C THR A 572 -18.92 13.33 34.26
N LEU A 573 -17.60 13.32 34.18
CA LEU A 573 -16.86 12.61 33.14
C LEU A 573 -16.03 11.50 33.79
N GLN A 574 -16.20 10.27 33.28
CA GLN A 574 -15.36 9.14 33.63
C GLN A 574 -14.44 8.88 32.44
N ARG A 575 -13.12 8.80 32.67
CA ARG A 575 -12.14 8.42 31.66
C ARG A 575 -11.77 6.95 31.86
N TYR A 576 -11.82 6.16 30.78
CA TYR A 576 -11.40 4.77 30.81
C TYR A 576 -9.93 4.67 30.39
N LYS A 577 -9.08 4.19 31.30
CA LYS A 577 -7.65 3.95 31.03
C LYS A 577 -7.39 2.54 30.53
N GLY A 578 -8.28 1.61 30.88
CA GLY A 578 -8.14 0.22 30.46
C GLY A 578 -9.48 -0.50 30.42
N LEU A 579 -9.50 -1.61 29.70
CA LEU A 579 -10.71 -2.44 29.53
C LEU A 579 -11.17 -3.06 30.86
N GLY A 580 -10.26 -3.26 31.78
CA GLY A 580 -10.59 -3.80 33.11
C GLY A 580 -11.45 -2.88 33.97
N GLU A 581 -11.57 -1.61 33.58
CA GLU A 581 -12.43 -0.64 34.28
C GLU A 581 -13.89 -0.75 33.87
N MET A 582 -14.20 -1.51 32.83
CA MET A 582 -15.57 -1.75 32.37
C MET A 582 -16.11 -3.03 32.95
N ASP A 583 -17.37 -3.01 33.41
CA ASP A 583 -18.08 -4.23 33.75
C ASP A 583 -18.51 -4.96 32.46
N ALA A 584 -19.02 -6.19 32.61
CA ALA A 584 -19.36 -7.02 31.45
C ALA A 584 -20.45 -6.37 30.58
N GLU A 585 -21.42 -5.72 31.17
CA GLU A 585 -22.51 -5.07 30.42
C GLU A 585 -21.98 -3.88 29.61
N GLN A 586 -21.11 -3.06 30.21
CA GLN A 586 -20.49 -1.91 29.55
C GLN A 586 -19.61 -2.40 28.40
N LEU A 587 -18.83 -3.46 28.62
CA LEU A 587 -17.96 -4.01 27.61
C LEU A 587 -18.74 -4.57 26.41
N TRP A 588 -19.86 -5.26 26.69
CA TRP A 588 -20.76 -5.76 25.65
C TRP A 588 -21.29 -4.60 24.79
N GLU A 589 -21.96 -3.64 25.46
CA GLU A 589 -22.68 -2.60 24.73
C GLU A 589 -21.78 -1.60 23.98
N THR A 590 -20.50 -1.47 24.37
CA THR A 590 -19.58 -0.51 23.74
C THR A 590 -18.59 -1.16 22.77
N THR A 591 -18.22 -2.42 22.98
CA THR A 591 -17.05 -3.02 22.33
C THR A 591 -17.33 -4.36 21.66
N LEU A 592 -18.17 -5.20 22.24
CA LEU A 592 -18.42 -6.56 21.74
C LEU A 592 -19.66 -6.69 20.85
N ASP A 593 -20.70 -5.89 21.11
CA ASP A 593 -21.97 -5.97 20.36
C ASP A 593 -21.77 -5.56 18.91
N PRO A 594 -21.96 -6.48 17.95
CA PRO A 594 -21.74 -6.16 16.54
C PRO A 594 -22.58 -5.00 16.00
N GLU A 595 -23.73 -4.72 16.62
CA GLU A 595 -24.63 -3.66 16.16
C GLU A 595 -24.23 -2.27 16.67
N ARG A 596 -23.46 -2.18 17.75
CA ARG A 596 -23.16 -0.90 18.42
C ARG A 596 -21.69 -0.54 18.46
N ARG A 597 -20.79 -1.53 18.34
CA ARG A 597 -19.36 -1.34 18.49
C ARG A 597 -18.74 -0.60 17.30
N LEU A 598 -17.55 -0.01 17.54
CA LEU A 598 -16.71 0.54 16.49
C LEU A 598 -15.48 -0.36 16.34
N LEU A 599 -15.21 -0.77 15.12
CA LEU A 599 -14.00 -1.53 14.76
C LEU A 599 -13.24 -0.78 13.69
N LYS A 600 -11.92 -0.77 13.81
CA LYS A 600 -11.03 -0.21 12.79
C LYS A 600 -10.44 -1.36 11.97
N LEU A 601 -10.76 -1.41 10.70
CA LEU A 601 -10.18 -2.42 9.79
C LEU A 601 -8.70 -2.11 9.58
N VAL A 602 -7.85 -3.11 9.72
CA VAL A 602 -6.42 -2.98 9.43
C VAL A 602 -6.22 -3.25 7.94
N GLU A 603 -5.62 -2.29 7.25
CA GLU A 603 -5.37 -2.37 5.82
C GLU A 603 -3.90 -2.11 5.52
N ILE A 604 -3.39 -2.74 4.47
CA ILE A 604 -2.08 -2.46 3.91
C ILE A 604 -2.32 -1.72 2.61
N GLU A 605 -2.03 -0.43 2.60
CA GLU A 605 -2.23 0.42 1.41
C GLU A 605 -1.13 0.21 0.38
N ASP A 606 0.09 -0.04 0.83
CA ASP A 606 1.26 -0.24 -0.02
C ASP A 606 2.17 -1.26 0.68
N ALA A 607 2.33 -2.43 0.06
CA ALA A 607 3.06 -3.53 0.68
C ALA A 607 4.55 -3.20 0.91
N ARG A 608 5.17 -2.44 0.00
CA ARG A 608 6.55 -2.04 0.18
C ARG A 608 6.71 -1.07 1.35
N MET A 609 5.87 -0.04 1.40
CA MET A 609 5.90 0.94 2.49
C MET A 609 5.57 0.28 3.83
N ALA A 610 4.65 -0.68 3.85
CA ALA A 610 4.32 -1.44 5.07
C ALA A 610 5.53 -2.25 5.53
N SER A 611 6.22 -2.89 4.62
CA SER A 611 7.42 -3.67 4.94
C SER A 611 8.55 -2.77 5.47
N GLU A 612 8.79 -1.65 4.79
CA GLU A 612 9.82 -0.68 5.22
C GLU A 612 9.49 -0.10 6.61
N MET A 613 8.23 0.23 6.85
CA MET A 613 7.80 0.77 8.14
C MET A 613 7.92 -0.28 9.25
N THR A 614 7.56 -1.53 8.96
CA THR A 614 7.69 -2.63 9.91
C THR A 614 9.17 -2.83 10.29
N GLU A 615 10.05 -2.84 9.29
CA GLU A 615 11.50 -2.97 9.51
C GLU A 615 12.04 -1.78 10.31
N LEU A 616 11.63 -0.57 9.95
CA LEU A 616 12.07 0.66 10.62
C LEU A 616 11.68 0.65 12.10
N LEU A 617 10.43 0.37 12.40
CA LEU A 617 9.90 0.47 13.77
C LEU A 617 10.21 -0.75 14.63
N MET A 618 10.22 -1.94 14.06
CA MET A 618 10.30 -3.20 14.81
C MET A 618 11.61 -3.95 14.58
N GLY A 619 12.44 -3.55 13.62
CA GLY A 619 13.68 -4.23 13.28
C GLY A 619 14.81 -4.00 14.28
N THR A 620 15.99 -4.53 13.95
CA THR A 620 17.16 -4.47 14.83
C THR A 620 17.89 -3.12 14.78
N ASP A 621 17.71 -2.35 13.73
CA ASP A 621 18.46 -1.12 13.48
C ASP A 621 17.86 0.06 14.27
N VAL A 622 18.60 0.54 15.26
CA VAL A 622 18.11 1.58 16.19
C VAL A 622 18.18 3.00 15.61
N PRO A 623 19.27 3.41 14.92
CA PRO A 623 19.39 4.81 14.47
C PRO A 623 18.24 5.29 13.55
N PRO A 624 17.79 4.52 12.55
CA PRO A 624 16.64 4.97 11.73
C PRO A 624 15.36 5.15 12.55
N ARG A 625 15.11 4.24 13.50
CA ARG A 625 13.92 4.33 14.37
C ARG A 625 13.99 5.57 15.24
N LYS A 626 15.17 5.86 15.81
CA LYS A 626 15.39 7.06 16.63
C LYS A 626 15.13 8.33 15.81
N ALA A 627 15.64 8.38 14.58
CA ALA A 627 15.43 9.51 13.67
C ALA A 627 13.94 9.67 13.34
N PHE A 628 13.24 8.59 13.07
CA PHE A 628 11.79 8.60 12.78
C PHE A 628 11.02 9.19 13.97
N ILE A 629 11.32 8.72 15.18
CA ILE A 629 10.65 9.21 16.40
C ILE A 629 10.87 10.71 16.55
N TYR A 630 12.10 11.17 16.34
CA TYR A 630 12.47 12.58 16.46
C TYR A 630 11.72 13.44 15.44
N ASP A 631 11.69 13.00 14.19
CA ASP A 631 11.06 13.72 13.08
C ASP A 631 9.54 13.84 13.26
N HIS A 632 8.92 12.86 13.91
CA HIS A 632 7.46 12.80 14.07
C HIS A 632 6.98 13.11 15.50
N ALA A 633 7.87 13.64 16.34
CA ALA A 633 7.54 13.91 17.74
C ALA A 633 6.37 14.89 17.91
N THR A 634 6.27 15.87 17.02
CA THR A 634 5.16 16.85 17.05
C THR A 634 3.83 16.29 16.57
N ASP A 635 3.86 15.15 15.85
CA ASP A 635 2.63 14.51 15.33
C ASP A 635 2.00 13.59 16.38
N ALA A 636 2.75 13.25 17.43
CA ALA A 636 2.30 12.31 18.44
C ALA A 636 1.23 12.94 19.35
N ALA A 637 0.14 12.22 19.54
CA ALA A 637 -0.86 12.58 20.55
C ALA A 637 -0.37 12.03 21.88
N LEU A 638 0.33 12.87 22.64
CA LEU A 638 0.89 12.48 23.93
C LEU A 638 -0.09 12.71 25.04
N ASP A 639 -0.26 11.69 25.86
CA ASP A 639 -1.05 11.78 27.11
C ASP A 639 -0.11 12.19 28.23
N ILE A 640 0.09 13.52 28.38
CA ILE A 640 1.01 14.11 29.36
C ILE A 640 0.23 14.53 30.60
#